data_24cc461b77e3ea834d747c42c1cf7b46
#
_entry.id   24cc461b77e3ea834d747c42c1cf7b46
#
_cell.length_a   1.000
_cell.length_b   1.000
_cell.length_c   1.000
_cell.angle_alpha   90.00
_cell.angle_beta   90.00
_cell.angle_gamma   90.00
#
_symmetry.space_group_name_H-M   'P 1'
#
loop_
_entity.id
_entity.type
_entity.pdbx_description
1 polymer ?
#
loop_
_entity_poly.entity_id
_entity_poly.type
_entity_poly.pdbx_seq_one_letter_code
_entity_poly.pdbx_strand_id
1 'polypeptide(L)'
;MATNRDRFALIERITTIGSEAPIDLRETLDRIVTTIAAEMEVEVCSLYVFDPQRERLILRATVGLDRDSVGRVSMRVNEGLVGLAVESAGPVVVEDAMSHPRYKYFAETGEERYHTFLGVPVQEGRHPPLGVLVVQTLRRRKFGKEEARLLKTAASQVAQILTHFQLRETLATKEKERDEYRRRMIDANRLLKSYEKVGGTTRVAAPVKVRRPRLVGLPASPGFARGMAHVVGTFLSSIDRNLRARDAKAESKRLDEALVRSRGELAALKVRMAPLMPESDLKIFDGHRQILDDDEFIGRIREAIKNGFAAESSLFRVIDELSAQMLAVADGYLRERATDFRDIGHRVLRHLRQEDKKGAFAKATILIAEELTLSQLTLVSHENLAGIALQSGGVTSHAAILARAFEIPTVVGVEHLMESVAEGDGLVLDGNSGIVYVNPSTDIEREYQVLTKRYDAFRKELMTGPDTLTATRDGHRVQMLANIALLADVPLAIRYGAEGIGLLRSEFSFLTYEDFPDEDQQLTLYNRMLEAAGKRPVTIRTLDIGADKYPPYLRVPREENPFLGWRSIRISLELASIFKVQLRAILRAAAHHDVRILFPMISSIEELRRARELLAEAQAELYKEGLEHNPDIPVGIMVEVPAAVWLAPRLMREVDFFSIGTNDLIQYLLAADRNNPKVAHLYEPFHPAVLSAIAEVVNVARGAGKEVCICGEMASDPMATLLLLGMGLDQLSLSPVFIPVVRKLVRDSDYQTARHLAHAVLQMVSVQDIKGYLIERYRELGLIHLVEMYR
;
A
#
# COMPACT_ATOMS: atom_id res chain seq x y z
N MET A 1 -45.98 -19.52 -21.14
CA MET A 1 -45.68 -18.97 -19.80
C MET A 1 -44.57 -19.84 -19.20
N ALA A 2 -43.32 -19.41 -19.31
CA ALA A 2 -42.19 -20.09 -18.68
C ALA A 2 -42.36 -20.02 -17.16
N THR A 3 -42.55 -21.17 -16.53
CA THR A 3 -42.70 -21.26 -15.07
C THR A 3 -41.33 -21.01 -14.38
N ASN A 4 -41.34 -20.63 -13.10
CA ASN A 4 -40.07 -20.50 -12.33
C ASN A 4 -39.19 -21.77 -12.40
N ARG A 5 -39.78 -22.91 -12.69
CA ARG A 5 -39.13 -24.20 -12.84
C ARG A 5 -38.27 -24.27 -14.12
N ASP A 6 -38.74 -23.68 -15.22
CA ASP A 6 -38.00 -23.67 -16.52
C ASP A 6 -36.75 -22.78 -16.46
N ARG A 7 -36.78 -21.70 -15.62
CA ARG A 7 -35.63 -20.81 -15.40
C ARG A 7 -34.50 -21.49 -14.66
N PHE A 8 -34.79 -22.24 -13.62
CA PHE A 8 -33.78 -22.98 -12.89
C PHE A 8 -33.13 -24.05 -13.77
N ALA A 9 -33.92 -24.71 -14.62
CA ALA A 9 -33.43 -25.74 -15.52
C ALA A 9 -32.41 -25.20 -16.54
N LEU A 10 -32.64 -24.01 -17.15
CA LEU A 10 -31.69 -23.41 -18.09
C LEU A 10 -30.38 -23.03 -17.39
N ILE A 11 -30.45 -22.38 -16.20
CA ILE A 11 -29.28 -21.98 -15.44
C ILE A 11 -28.45 -23.20 -15.04
N GLU A 12 -29.10 -24.24 -14.52
CA GLU A 12 -28.47 -25.48 -14.10
C GLU A 12 -27.74 -26.15 -15.28
N ARG A 13 -28.36 -26.20 -16.46
CA ARG A 13 -27.74 -26.75 -17.68
C ARG A 13 -26.53 -25.93 -18.12
N ILE A 14 -26.60 -24.61 -18.17
CA ILE A 14 -25.47 -23.75 -18.53
C ILE A 14 -24.34 -23.92 -17.52
N THR A 15 -24.64 -23.98 -16.22
CA THR A 15 -23.64 -24.19 -15.18
C THR A 15 -22.99 -25.57 -15.27
N THR A 16 -23.78 -26.61 -15.58
CA THR A 16 -23.26 -27.96 -15.80
C THR A 16 -22.32 -28.01 -17.02
N ILE A 17 -22.70 -27.38 -18.13
CA ILE A 17 -21.86 -27.29 -19.33
C ILE A 17 -20.54 -26.59 -19.02
N GLY A 18 -20.56 -25.51 -18.18
CA GLY A 18 -19.37 -24.77 -17.78
C GLY A 18 -18.46 -25.51 -16.79
N SER A 19 -19.00 -26.46 -16.02
CA SER A 19 -18.28 -27.26 -15.01
C SER A 19 -17.76 -28.61 -15.50
N GLU A 20 -18.27 -29.14 -16.62
CA GLU A 20 -17.76 -30.35 -17.25
C GLU A 20 -16.32 -30.16 -17.72
N ALA A 21 -15.42 -31.10 -17.37
CA ALA A 21 -13.96 -31.03 -17.53
C ALA A 21 -13.48 -30.79 -18.99
N PRO A 22 -12.22 -30.42 -19.19
CA PRO A 22 -11.70 -29.39 -20.08
C PRO A 22 -11.97 -29.68 -21.54
N ILE A 23 -13.08 -29.21 -22.04
CA ILE A 23 -13.42 -29.05 -23.41
C ILE A 23 -12.88 -27.70 -23.89
N ASP A 24 -12.52 -27.61 -25.15
CA ASP A 24 -12.18 -26.36 -25.84
C ASP A 24 -13.26 -25.29 -25.59
N LEU A 25 -12.85 -24.06 -25.28
CA LEU A 25 -13.75 -22.92 -25.07
C LEU A 25 -14.80 -22.83 -26.18
N ARG A 26 -14.40 -23.09 -27.43
CA ARG A 26 -15.29 -23.05 -28.61
C ARG A 26 -16.44 -24.07 -28.49
N GLU A 27 -16.12 -25.30 -28.14
CA GLU A 27 -17.13 -26.35 -27.98
C GLU A 27 -18.08 -26.04 -26.82
N THR A 28 -17.55 -25.52 -25.72
CA THR A 28 -18.37 -25.09 -24.58
C THR A 28 -19.34 -23.98 -24.96
N LEU A 29 -18.88 -22.96 -25.70
CA LEU A 29 -19.73 -21.86 -26.14
C LEU A 29 -20.78 -22.30 -27.16
N ASP A 30 -20.45 -23.20 -28.08
CA ASP A 30 -21.39 -23.77 -29.06
C ASP A 30 -22.50 -24.57 -28.35
N ARG A 31 -22.17 -25.34 -27.31
CA ARG A 31 -23.19 -26.08 -26.52
C ARG A 31 -24.08 -25.11 -25.76
N ILE A 32 -23.55 -24.02 -25.21
CA ILE A 32 -24.31 -23.01 -24.49
C ILE A 32 -25.31 -22.33 -25.42
N VAL A 33 -24.89 -21.81 -26.57
CA VAL A 33 -25.80 -21.11 -27.50
C VAL A 33 -26.87 -22.05 -28.04
N THR A 34 -26.54 -23.33 -28.26
CA THR A 34 -27.49 -24.36 -28.68
C THR A 34 -28.54 -24.63 -27.60
N THR A 35 -28.09 -24.71 -26.32
CA THR A 35 -28.99 -24.92 -25.19
C THR A 35 -29.93 -23.74 -25.00
N ILE A 36 -29.40 -22.52 -25.10
CA ILE A 36 -30.22 -21.31 -24.98
C ILE A 36 -31.25 -21.19 -26.10
N ALA A 37 -30.84 -21.49 -27.36
CA ALA A 37 -31.74 -21.45 -28.50
C ALA A 37 -32.92 -22.44 -28.34
N ALA A 38 -32.61 -23.66 -27.88
CA ALA A 38 -33.61 -24.70 -27.66
C ALA A 38 -34.60 -24.34 -26.55
N GLU A 39 -34.12 -23.86 -25.40
CA GLU A 39 -34.95 -23.51 -24.24
C GLU A 39 -35.79 -22.24 -24.47
N MET A 40 -35.31 -21.30 -25.28
CA MET A 40 -36.04 -20.08 -25.61
C MET A 40 -36.91 -20.22 -26.87
N GLU A 41 -36.89 -21.39 -27.53
CA GLU A 41 -37.61 -21.64 -28.74
C GLU A 41 -37.36 -20.55 -29.81
N VAL A 42 -36.07 -20.27 -30.06
CA VAL A 42 -35.59 -19.30 -31.05
C VAL A 42 -34.74 -19.96 -32.11
N GLU A 43 -34.79 -19.43 -33.34
CA GLU A 43 -34.04 -19.98 -34.44
C GLU A 43 -32.56 -19.61 -34.43
N VAL A 44 -32.23 -18.45 -33.83
CA VAL A 44 -30.84 -17.97 -33.71
C VAL A 44 -30.50 -17.67 -32.25
N CYS A 45 -29.36 -18.17 -31.83
CA CYS A 45 -28.66 -17.68 -30.65
C CYS A 45 -27.18 -17.51 -31.01
N SER A 46 -26.65 -16.31 -30.74
CA SER A 46 -25.28 -15.91 -31.09
C SER A 46 -24.59 -15.24 -29.91
N LEU A 47 -23.31 -15.58 -29.71
CA LEU A 47 -22.47 -14.98 -28.70
C LEU A 47 -21.31 -14.20 -29.34
N TYR A 48 -21.29 -12.92 -29.11
CA TYR A 48 -20.19 -12.01 -29.44
C TYR A 48 -19.35 -11.77 -28.21
N VAL A 49 -18.04 -11.96 -28.32
CA VAL A 49 -17.09 -11.73 -27.20
C VAL A 49 -16.17 -10.58 -27.54
N PHE A 50 -15.91 -9.73 -26.58
CA PHE A 50 -15.01 -8.57 -26.72
C PHE A 50 -13.55 -9.02 -26.73
N ASP A 51 -12.82 -8.58 -27.75
CA ASP A 51 -11.38 -8.75 -27.87
C ASP A 51 -10.67 -7.44 -27.50
N PRO A 52 -9.99 -7.38 -26.35
CA PRO A 52 -9.34 -6.15 -25.87
C PRO A 52 -8.18 -5.67 -26.76
N GLN A 53 -7.51 -6.61 -27.46
CA GLN A 53 -6.37 -6.27 -28.33
C GLN A 53 -6.82 -5.60 -29.64
N ARG A 54 -8.00 -5.95 -30.11
CA ARG A 54 -8.57 -5.44 -31.36
C ARG A 54 -9.64 -4.37 -31.14
N GLU A 55 -10.06 -4.17 -29.88
CA GLU A 55 -11.19 -3.30 -29.50
C GLU A 55 -12.48 -3.61 -30.30
N ARG A 56 -12.76 -4.90 -30.50
CA ARG A 56 -13.90 -5.36 -31.32
C ARG A 56 -14.66 -6.50 -30.65
N LEU A 57 -15.96 -6.55 -30.93
CA LEU A 57 -16.81 -7.71 -30.65
C LEU A 57 -16.66 -8.73 -31.79
N ILE A 58 -16.29 -9.95 -31.46
CA ILE A 58 -16.08 -11.04 -32.42
C ILE A 58 -17.14 -12.12 -32.18
N LEU A 59 -17.80 -12.58 -33.23
CA LEU A 59 -18.71 -13.71 -33.14
C LEU A 59 -17.94 -14.99 -32.80
N ARG A 60 -18.19 -15.55 -31.62
CA ARG A 60 -17.46 -16.71 -31.08
C ARG A 60 -18.25 -18.02 -31.13
N ALA A 61 -19.58 -17.94 -31.05
CA ALA A 61 -20.46 -19.09 -31.17
C ALA A 61 -21.80 -18.67 -31.77
N THR A 62 -22.42 -19.53 -32.56
CA THR A 62 -23.75 -19.29 -33.11
C THR A 62 -24.47 -20.57 -33.42
N VAL A 63 -25.77 -20.54 -33.23
CA VAL A 63 -26.71 -21.51 -33.85
C VAL A 63 -27.71 -20.70 -34.66
N GLY A 64 -28.05 -21.15 -35.86
CA GLY A 64 -29.00 -20.51 -36.78
C GLY A 64 -28.40 -19.53 -37.79
N LEU A 65 -27.22 -18.92 -37.51
CA LEU A 65 -26.43 -18.19 -38.49
C LEU A 65 -25.43 -19.13 -39.20
N ASP A 66 -24.84 -18.64 -40.31
CA ASP A 66 -23.80 -19.40 -41.01
C ASP A 66 -22.59 -19.65 -40.06
N ARG A 67 -22.22 -20.92 -39.91
CA ARG A 67 -21.12 -21.34 -39.04
C ARG A 67 -19.75 -20.84 -39.50
N ASP A 68 -19.58 -20.58 -40.80
CA ASP A 68 -18.34 -20.04 -41.34
C ASP A 68 -18.10 -18.58 -40.96
N SER A 69 -19.11 -17.88 -40.44
CA SER A 69 -19.04 -16.52 -39.93
C SER A 69 -18.34 -16.43 -38.55
N VAL A 70 -18.26 -17.56 -37.80
CA VAL A 70 -17.62 -17.62 -36.48
C VAL A 70 -16.11 -17.32 -36.56
N GLY A 71 -15.65 -16.32 -35.80
CA GLY A 71 -14.28 -15.85 -35.79
C GLY A 71 -13.94 -14.87 -36.94
N ARG A 72 -14.79 -14.76 -37.97
CA ARG A 72 -14.59 -13.85 -39.10
C ARG A 72 -15.39 -12.54 -38.93
N VAL A 73 -16.64 -12.65 -38.52
CA VAL A 73 -17.49 -11.48 -38.28
C VAL A 73 -17.07 -10.78 -37.01
N SER A 74 -16.75 -9.49 -37.15
CA SER A 74 -16.37 -8.63 -36.04
C SER A 74 -16.89 -7.21 -36.25
N MET A 75 -17.26 -6.52 -35.15
CA MET A 75 -17.78 -5.17 -35.18
C MET A 75 -17.21 -4.34 -34.06
N ARG A 76 -17.24 -3.02 -34.20
CA ARG A 76 -16.87 -2.10 -33.10
C ARG A 76 -17.91 -2.16 -32.00
N VAL A 77 -17.50 -1.79 -30.78
CA VAL A 77 -18.37 -1.81 -29.58
C VAL A 77 -19.61 -0.92 -29.73
N ASN A 78 -19.54 0.11 -30.58
CA ASN A 78 -20.65 1.04 -30.85
C ASN A 78 -21.37 0.76 -32.20
N GLU A 79 -21.17 -0.40 -32.82
CA GLU A 79 -21.64 -0.67 -34.17
C GLU A 79 -22.79 -1.69 -34.17
N GLY A 80 -23.82 -1.41 -34.96
CA GLY A 80 -24.98 -2.30 -35.13
C GLY A 80 -25.88 -2.38 -33.89
N LEU A 81 -26.80 -3.36 -33.90
CA LEU A 81 -27.71 -3.65 -32.79
C LEU A 81 -26.96 -4.35 -31.63
N VAL A 82 -25.94 -5.08 -31.96
CA VAL A 82 -25.08 -5.75 -30.94
C VAL A 82 -24.31 -4.70 -30.14
N GLY A 83 -23.73 -3.67 -30.81
CA GLY A 83 -23.09 -2.55 -30.14
C GLY A 83 -24.07 -1.73 -29.28
N LEU A 84 -25.34 -1.59 -29.76
CA LEU A 84 -26.37 -0.92 -28.96
C LEU A 84 -26.65 -1.64 -27.62
N ALA A 85 -26.56 -2.97 -27.59
CA ALA A 85 -26.74 -3.74 -26.37
C ALA A 85 -25.59 -3.50 -25.36
N VAL A 86 -24.37 -3.23 -25.81
CA VAL A 86 -23.25 -2.83 -24.96
C VAL A 86 -23.47 -1.43 -24.41
N GLU A 87 -23.83 -0.47 -25.25
CA GLU A 87 -24.02 0.94 -24.85
C GLU A 87 -25.18 1.11 -23.86
N SER A 88 -26.28 0.37 -24.08
CA SER A 88 -27.47 0.47 -23.22
C SER A 88 -27.28 -0.18 -21.84
N ALA A 89 -26.21 -0.93 -21.63
CA ALA A 89 -25.95 -1.73 -20.42
C ALA A 89 -27.15 -2.59 -19.97
N GLY A 90 -28.03 -2.94 -20.90
CA GLY A 90 -29.27 -3.67 -20.64
C GLY A 90 -29.84 -4.36 -21.86
N PRO A 91 -30.98 -5.07 -21.71
CA PRO A 91 -31.64 -5.75 -22.83
C PRO A 91 -32.10 -4.77 -23.90
N VAL A 92 -31.74 -5.02 -25.14
CA VAL A 92 -32.21 -4.32 -26.35
C VAL A 92 -33.15 -5.24 -27.09
N VAL A 93 -34.42 -4.82 -27.19
CA VAL A 93 -35.50 -5.55 -27.87
C VAL A 93 -35.91 -4.80 -29.10
N VAL A 94 -35.84 -5.42 -30.28
CA VAL A 94 -36.25 -4.84 -31.55
C VAL A 94 -37.18 -5.80 -32.25
N GLU A 95 -38.42 -5.37 -32.62
CA GLU A 95 -39.44 -6.21 -33.25
C GLU A 95 -39.18 -6.42 -34.75
N ASP A 96 -38.48 -5.45 -35.40
CA ASP A 96 -38.07 -5.53 -36.81
C ASP A 96 -36.64 -4.97 -36.93
N ALA A 97 -35.68 -5.88 -36.88
CA ALA A 97 -34.25 -5.50 -36.90
C ALA A 97 -33.87 -4.73 -38.17
N MET A 98 -34.40 -5.12 -39.33
CA MET A 98 -34.06 -4.51 -40.62
C MET A 98 -34.53 -3.06 -40.73
N SER A 99 -35.62 -2.68 -40.05
CA SER A 99 -36.13 -1.33 -40.08
C SER A 99 -35.44 -0.40 -39.03
N HIS A 100 -34.60 -0.95 -38.18
CA HIS A 100 -33.96 -0.18 -37.13
C HIS A 100 -32.79 0.67 -37.65
N PRO A 101 -32.66 1.98 -37.32
CA PRO A 101 -31.62 2.86 -37.86
C PRO A 101 -30.19 2.40 -37.63
N ARG A 102 -29.96 1.58 -36.60
CA ARG A 102 -28.64 1.01 -36.26
C ARG A 102 -28.47 -0.44 -36.77
N TYR A 103 -29.38 -0.93 -37.62
CA TYR A 103 -29.19 -2.25 -38.24
C TYR A 103 -27.96 -2.22 -39.15
N LYS A 104 -27.10 -3.18 -38.98
CA LYS A 104 -25.95 -3.38 -39.87
C LYS A 104 -25.92 -4.81 -40.33
N TYR A 105 -25.96 -4.99 -41.66
CA TYR A 105 -25.93 -6.27 -42.30
C TYR A 105 -24.50 -6.77 -42.53
N PHE A 106 -24.29 -8.05 -42.23
CA PHE A 106 -23.07 -8.78 -42.50
C PHE A 106 -23.40 -9.95 -43.43
N ALA A 107 -22.96 -9.87 -44.70
CA ALA A 107 -23.30 -10.84 -45.72
C ALA A 107 -22.89 -12.29 -45.39
N GLU A 108 -21.86 -12.43 -44.52
CA GLU A 108 -21.32 -13.71 -44.08
C GLU A 108 -22.20 -14.42 -43.04
N THR A 109 -23.18 -13.75 -42.43
CA THR A 109 -24.02 -14.33 -41.38
C THR A 109 -25.31 -14.97 -41.88
N GLY A 110 -25.82 -14.53 -43.01
CA GLY A 110 -27.13 -14.93 -43.53
C GLY A 110 -28.30 -14.47 -42.66
N GLU A 111 -28.10 -13.35 -41.91
CA GLU A 111 -29.07 -12.84 -40.92
C GLU A 111 -30.25 -12.12 -41.51
N GLU A 112 -30.31 -11.86 -42.84
CA GLU A 112 -31.42 -11.19 -43.55
C GLU A 112 -32.76 -11.89 -43.45
N ARG A 113 -32.80 -13.14 -43.02
CA ARG A 113 -34.01 -13.94 -42.83
C ARG A 113 -34.70 -13.67 -41.48
N TYR A 114 -33.97 -13.06 -40.51
CA TYR A 114 -34.47 -12.93 -39.13
C TYR A 114 -34.95 -11.51 -38.86
N HIS A 115 -36.13 -11.40 -38.31
CA HIS A 115 -36.79 -10.12 -38.14
C HIS A 115 -36.65 -9.54 -36.76
N THR A 116 -36.75 -10.36 -35.73
CA THR A 116 -36.68 -9.86 -34.38
C THR A 116 -35.27 -9.96 -33.78
N PHE A 117 -34.94 -9.09 -32.88
CA PHE A 117 -33.66 -9.09 -32.19
C PHE A 117 -33.87 -8.84 -30.69
N LEU A 118 -33.26 -9.67 -29.86
CA LEU A 118 -33.09 -9.44 -28.44
C LEU A 118 -31.59 -9.63 -28.10
N GLY A 119 -30.90 -8.55 -27.74
CA GLY A 119 -29.50 -8.59 -27.31
C GLY A 119 -29.34 -8.21 -25.87
N VAL A 120 -28.51 -8.92 -25.12
CA VAL A 120 -28.19 -8.62 -23.74
C VAL A 120 -26.68 -8.61 -23.51
N PRO A 121 -26.13 -7.67 -22.73
CA PRO A 121 -24.70 -7.66 -22.43
C PRO A 121 -24.33 -8.87 -21.55
N VAL A 122 -23.22 -9.49 -21.88
CA VAL A 122 -22.57 -10.56 -21.10
C VAL A 122 -21.62 -9.90 -20.11
N GLN A 123 -22.08 -9.72 -18.88
CA GLN A 123 -21.33 -9.02 -17.83
C GLN A 123 -21.59 -9.62 -16.47
N GLU A 124 -20.60 -9.50 -15.58
CA GLU A 124 -20.71 -9.89 -14.18
C GLU A 124 -20.89 -8.64 -13.30
N GLY A 125 -22.05 -8.53 -12.66
CA GLY A 125 -22.38 -7.38 -11.83
C GLY A 125 -22.33 -6.04 -12.58
N ARG A 126 -21.45 -5.10 -12.11
CA ARG A 126 -21.19 -3.79 -12.72
C ARG A 126 -19.90 -3.73 -13.54
N HIS A 127 -19.26 -4.86 -13.78
CA HIS A 127 -18.07 -4.91 -14.61
C HIS A 127 -18.37 -4.57 -16.08
N PRO A 128 -17.38 -4.08 -16.85
CA PRO A 128 -17.53 -3.87 -18.29
C PRO A 128 -18.00 -5.16 -18.99
N PRO A 129 -18.87 -5.07 -20.00
CA PRO A 129 -19.37 -6.24 -20.71
C PRO A 129 -18.23 -7.00 -21.39
N LEU A 130 -18.15 -8.30 -21.17
CA LEU A 130 -17.25 -9.22 -21.85
C LEU A 130 -17.75 -9.60 -23.26
N GLY A 131 -18.99 -9.25 -23.59
CA GLY A 131 -19.59 -9.57 -24.86
C GLY A 131 -21.09 -9.26 -24.90
N VAL A 132 -21.75 -9.82 -25.89
CA VAL A 132 -23.22 -9.72 -26.10
C VAL A 132 -23.77 -11.07 -26.50
N LEU A 133 -24.84 -11.47 -25.83
CA LEU A 133 -25.65 -12.63 -26.18
C LEU A 133 -26.91 -12.18 -26.92
N VAL A 134 -27.13 -12.72 -28.10
CA VAL A 134 -28.18 -12.30 -29.02
C VAL A 134 -29.07 -13.47 -29.36
N VAL A 135 -30.39 -13.25 -29.39
CA VAL A 135 -31.34 -14.19 -29.97
C VAL A 135 -32.22 -13.51 -31.05
N GLN A 136 -32.52 -14.23 -32.11
CA GLN A 136 -33.33 -13.75 -33.26
C GLN A 136 -34.33 -14.80 -33.71
N THR A 137 -35.43 -14.33 -34.33
CA THR A 137 -36.47 -15.25 -34.86
C THR A 137 -36.87 -14.91 -36.29
N LEU A 138 -37.26 -15.95 -37.06
CA LEU A 138 -37.79 -15.80 -38.43
C LEU A 138 -39.11 -15.07 -38.47
N ARG A 139 -39.96 -15.31 -37.50
CA ARG A 139 -41.26 -14.62 -37.42
C ARG A 139 -41.17 -13.38 -36.57
N ARG A 140 -41.78 -12.26 -37.00
CA ARG A 140 -41.91 -11.07 -36.20
C ARG A 140 -42.70 -11.40 -34.95
N ARG A 141 -42.06 -11.21 -33.78
CA ARG A 141 -42.69 -11.32 -32.47
C ARG A 141 -42.08 -10.28 -31.51
N LYS A 142 -42.81 -9.99 -30.47
CA LYS A 142 -42.31 -9.13 -29.44
C LYS A 142 -41.78 -9.96 -28.28
N PHE A 143 -40.45 -9.83 -27.97
CA PHE A 143 -39.92 -10.45 -26.77
C PHE A 143 -40.46 -9.76 -25.52
N GLY A 144 -40.97 -10.55 -24.59
CA GLY A 144 -41.50 -10.07 -23.33
C GLY A 144 -40.41 -9.74 -22.28
N LYS A 145 -40.79 -9.05 -21.23
CA LYS A 145 -39.88 -8.73 -20.11
C LYS A 145 -39.29 -10.00 -19.46
N GLU A 146 -40.03 -11.09 -19.47
CA GLU A 146 -39.63 -12.36 -18.87
C GLU A 146 -38.56 -13.04 -19.71
N GLU A 147 -38.68 -13.04 -21.04
CA GLU A 147 -37.70 -13.59 -21.96
C GLU A 147 -36.39 -12.78 -21.92
N ALA A 148 -36.48 -11.43 -21.84
CA ALA A 148 -35.34 -10.57 -21.72
C ALA A 148 -34.60 -10.79 -20.37
N ARG A 149 -35.36 -11.05 -19.29
CA ARG A 149 -34.79 -11.38 -17.98
C ARG A 149 -34.12 -12.77 -17.99
N LEU A 150 -34.74 -13.74 -18.63
CA LEU A 150 -34.17 -15.10 -18.78
C LEU A 150 -32.83 -15.03 -19.52
N LEU A 151 -32.80 -14.36 -20.68
CA LEU A 151 -31.57 -14.21 -21.48
C LEU A 151 -30.49 -13.44 -20.71
N LYS A 152 -30.85 -12.41 -19.93
CA LYS A 152 -29.93 -11.66 -19.07
C LYS A 152 -29.30 -12.55 -18.00
N THR A 153 -30.08 -13.45 -17.41
CA THR A 153 -29.55 -14.37 -16.39
C THR A 153 -28.59 -15.39 -17.03
N ALA A 154 -28.96 -15.91 -18.20
CA ALA A 154 -28.09 -16.77 -19.00
C ALA A 154 -26.78 -16.07 -19.37
N ALA A 155 -26.86 -14.80 -19.80
CA ALA A 155 -25.68 -13.98 -20.11
C ALA A 155 -24.74 -13.78 -18.91
N SER A 156 -25.28 -13.62 -17.70
CA SER A 156 -24.46 -13.54 -16.49
C SER A 156 -23.71 -14.84 -16.19
N GLN A 157 -24.32 -15.99 -16.42
CA GLN A 157 -23.63 -17.29 -16.28
C GLN A 157 -22.55 -17.48 -17.35
N VAL A 158 -22.82 -17.05 -18.58
CA VAL A 158 -21.82 -17.06 -19.65
C VAL A 158 -20.65 -16.16 -19.31
N ALA A 159 -20.87 -15.00 -18.65
CA ALA A 159 -19.81 -14.10 -18.20
C ALA A 159 -18.87 -14.80 -17.22
N GLN A 160 -19.40 -15.52 -16.24
CA GLN A 160 -18.59 -16.28 -15.25
C GLN A 160 -17.75 -17.37 -15.95
N ILE A 161 -18.35 -18.08 -16.91
CA ILE A 161 -17.64 -19.11 -17.67
C ILE A 161 -16.49 -18.49 -18.48
N LEU A 162 -16.74 -17.37 -19.19
CA LEU A 162 -15.70 -16.67 -19.94
C LEU A 162 -14.56 -16.17 -19.03
N THR A 163 -14.88 -15.57 -17.88
CA THR A 163 -13.88 -15.11 -16.90
C THR A 163 -13.03 -16.26 -16.41
N HIS A 164 -13.65 -17.41 -16.12
CA HIS A 164 -12.92 -18.59 -15.66
C HIS A 164 -11.97 -19.15 -16.73
N PHE A 165 -12.39 -19.18 -17.99
CA PHE A 165 -11.52 -19.61 -19.10
C PHE A 165 -10.36 -18.65 -19.34
N GLN A 166 -10.59 -17.33 -19.30
CA GLN A 166 -9.53 -16.32 -19.43
C GLN A 166 -8.49 -16.43 -18.31
N LEU A 167 -8.92 -16.71 -17.09
CA LEU A 167 -8.03 -16.92 -15.96
C LEU A 167 -7.18 -18.18 -16.13
N ARG A 168 -7.79 -19.28 -16.58
CA ARG A 168 -7.08 -20.54 -16.87
C ARG A 168 -6.04 -20.38 -18.00
N GLU A 169 -6.37 -19.67 -19.06
CA GLU A 169 -5.47 -19.40 -20.18
C GLU A 169 -4.26 -18.54 -19.72
N THR A 170 -4.51 -17.53 -18.88
CA THR A 170 -3.46 -16.70 -18.28
C THR A 170 -2.54 -17.52 -17.39
N LEU A 171 -3.10 -18.43 -16.56
CA LEU A 171 -2.33 -19.32 -15.71
C LEU A 171 -1.50 -20.32 -16.55
N ALA A 172 -2.09 -20.92 -17.57
CA ALA A 172 -1.38 -21.85 -18.46
C ALA A 172 -0.26 -21.17 -19.24
N THR A 173 -0.43 -19.90 -19.64
CA THR A 173 0.62 -19.11 -20.29
C THR A 173 1.78 -18.86 -19.34
N LYS A 174 1.48 -18.45 -18.10
CA LYS A 174 2.51 -18.26 -17.06
C LYS A 174 3.22 -19.56 -16.66
N GLU A 175 2.52 -20.68 -16.66
CA GLU A 175 3.12 -22.00 -16.45
C GLU A 175 4.05 -22.40 -17.59
N LYS A 176 3.67 -22.14 -18.85
CA LYS A 176 4.54 -22.36 -20.01
C LYS A 176 5.80 -21.49 -19.95
N GLU A 177 5.67 -20.21 -19.63
CA GLU A 177 6.81 -19.29 -19.45
C GLU A 177 7.75 -19.79 -18.34
N ARG A 178 7.20 -20.25 -17.22
CA ARG A 178 7.95 -20.85 -16.12
C ARG A 178 8.68 -22.14 -16.54
N ASP A 179 8.01 -23.02 -17.29
CA ASP A 179 8.58 -24.28 -17.74
C ASP A 179 9.62 -24.06 -18.85
N GLU A 180 9.45 -23.06 -19.70
CA GLU A 180 10.44 -22.64 -20.68
C GLU A 180 11.68 -22.06 -20.00
N TYR A 181 11.50 -21.22 -18.97
CA TYR A 181 12.59 -20.73 -18.13
C TYR A 181 13.33 -21.89 -17.44
N ARG A 182 12.57 -22.87 -16.93
CA ARG A 182 13.12 -24.07 -16.29
C ARG A 182 13.92 -24.94 -17.26
N ARG A 183 13.43 -25.10 -18.51
CA ARG A 183 14.18 -25.80 -19.58
C ARG A 183 15.45 -25.07 -19.95
N ARG A 184 15.42 -23.76 -20.13
CA ARG A 184 16.61 -22.93 -20.39
C ARG A 184 17.65 -23.05 -19.27
N MET A 185 17.22 -23.12 -18.01
CA MET A 185 18.09 -23.38 -16.85
C MET A 185 18.70 -24.79 -16.88
N ILE A 186 17.92 -25.81 -17.26
CA ILE A 186 18.42 -27.19 -17.36
C ILE A 186 19.42 -27.31 -18.52
N ASP A 187 19.16 -26.67 -19.65
CA ASP A 187 20.08 -26.66 -20.78
C ASP A 187 21.34 -25.86 -20.51
N ALA A 188 21.26 -24.74 -19.82
CA ALA A 188 22.42 -23.99 -19.33
C ALA A 188 23.27 -24.82 -18.36
N ASN A 189 22.62 -25.56 -17.44
CA ASN A 189 23.31 -26.49 -16.54
C ASN A 189 23.93 -27.71 -17.25
N ARG A 190 23.30 -28.17 -18.35
CA ARG A 190 23.88 -29.23 -19.20
C ARG A 190 25.13 -28.75 -19.97
N LEU A 191 25.07 -27.53 -20.50
CA LEU A 191 26.19 -26.87 -21.14
C LEU A 191 27.36 -26.68 -20.14
N LEU A 192 27.09 -26.20 -18.93
CA LEU A 192 28.10 -26.09 -17.86
C LEU A 192 28.74 -27.43 -17.53
N LYS A 193 27.94 -28.50 -17.38
CA LYS A 193 28.47 -29.86 -17.16
C LYS A 193 29.26 -30.42 -18.34
N SER A 194 29.01 -29.97 -19.57
CA SER A 194 29.81 -30.36 -20.73
C SER A 194 31.19 -29.66 -20.77
N TYR A 195 31.28 -28.43 -20.23
CA TYR A 195 32.53 -27.70 -20.05
C TYR A 195 33.40 -28.27 -18.91
N GLU A 196 32.79 -28.87 -17.88
CA GLU A 196 33.50 -29.52 -16.76
C GLU A 196 34.19 -30.83 -17.17
N LYS A 197 33.82 -31.45 -18.30
CA LYS A 197 34.44 -32.69 -18.81
C LYS A 197 35.71 -32.49 -19.62
N VAL A 198 36.11 -31.25 -19.88
CA VAL A 198 37.31 -30.90 -20.69
C VAL A 198 38.25 -30.03 -19.87
N GLY A 199 38.83 -30.59 -18.81
CA GLY A 199 40.06 -30.01 -18.20
C GLY A 199 40.01 -29.75 -16.71
N GLY A 200 40.71 -30.59 -15.96
CA GLY A 200 41.55 -30.28 -14.78
C GLY A 200 40.93 -29.51 -13.62
N THR A 201 40.75 -30.24 -12.54
CA THR A 201 40.74 -29.77 -11.13
C THR A 201 40.78 -28.26 -10.88
N THR A 202 39.61 -27.69 -10.72
CA THR A 202 39.44 -26.43 -9.97
C THR A 202 38.13 -26.51 -9.16
N ARG A 203 38.20 -26.07 -7.90
CA ARG A 203 37.08 -26.07 -6.94
C ARG A 203 35.81 -25.54 -7.57
N VAL A 204 34.71 -26.27 -7.40
CA VAL A 204 33.37 -25.89 -7.82
C VAL A 204 33.02 -24.56 -7.14
N ALA A 205 32.98 -23.48 -7.92
CA ALA A 205 32.39 -22.23 -7.53
C ALA A 205 30.86 -22.36 -7.64
N ALA A 206 30.17 -21.85 -6.66
CA ALA A 206 28.70 -21.74 -6.63
C ALA A 206 28.15 -21.03 -7.90
N PRO A 207 26.87 -21.24 -8.29
CA PRO A 207 26.32 -20.70 -9.52
C PRO A 207 26.55 -19.19 -9.60
N VAL A 208 27.05 -18.73 -10.73
CA VAL A 208 27.32 -17.32 -11.00
C VAL A 208 25.96 -16.56 -10.95
N LYS A 209 25.70 -15.93 -9.81
CA LYS A 209 24.61 -14.98 -9.67
C LYS A 209 24.92 -13.76 -10.55
N VAL A 210 23.91 -13.27 -11.29
CA VAL A 210 24.04 -11.99 -12.00
C VAL A 210 24.18 -10.91 -10.93
N ARG A 211 25.40 -10.52 -10.63
CA ARG A 211 25.70 -9.52 -9.61
C ARG A 211 25.37 -8.14 -10.15
N ARG A 212 24.34 -7.52 -9.61
CA ARG A 212 24.06 -6.09 -9.84
C ARG A 212 24.81 -5.31 -8.76
N PRO A 213 25.77 -4.45 -9.12
CA PRO A 213 26.60 -3.76 -8.13
C PRO A 213 25.82 -2.68 -7.35
N ARG A 214 24.64 -2.27 -7.85
CA ARG A 214 23.76 -1.28 -7.24
C ARG A 214 22.31 -1.74 -7.36
N LEU A 215 21.63 -1.77 -6.23
CA LEU A 215 20.21 -2.08 -6.10
C LEU A 215 19.49 -0.85 -5.55
N VAL A 216 18.21 -0.69 -5.89
CA VAL A 216 17.39 0.42 -5.45
C VAL A 216 16.11 -0.12 -4.85
N GLY A 217 15.70 0.45 -3.72
CA GLY A 217 14.47 0.16 -3.01
C GLY A 217 13.88 1.43 -2.42
N LEU A 218 12.96 1.26 -1.48
CA LEU A 218 12.30 2.36 -0.78
C LEU A 218 13.02 2.64 0.55
N PRO A 219 13.38 3.90 0.87
CA PRO A 219 13.96 4.26 2.16
C PRO A 219 12.92 4.07 3.28
N ALA A 220 13.22 3.17 4.22
CA ALA A 220 12.32 2.85 5.32
C ALA A 220 12.79 3.39 6.68
N SER A 221 14.10 3.39 6.92
CA SER A 221 14.74 4.02 8.08
C SER A 221 16.02 4.71 7.64
N PRO A 222 16.21 5.98 7.99
CA PRO A 222 17.34 6.78 7.49
C PRO A 222 18.67 6.38 8.12
N GLY A 223 19.76 6.77 7.46
CA GLY A 223 21.12 6.55 7.89
C GLY A 223 21.95 5.75 6.90
N PHE A 224 23.23 5.62 7.20
CA PHE A 224 24.17 4.87 6.39
C PHE A 224 24.65 3.63 7.16
N ALA A 225 24.69 2.48 6.49
CA ALA A 225 25.20 1.26 7.05
C ALA A 225 26.28 0.66 6.15
N ARG A 226 27.30 0.10 6.80
CA ARG A 226 28.35 -0.68 6.14
C ARG A 226 28.57 -1.95 6.94
N GLY A 227 28.59 -3.08 6.27
CA GLY A 227 28.79 -4.37 6.94
C GLY A 227 28.86 -5.54 5.98
N MET A 228 28.93 -6.72 6.57
CA MET A 228 28.85 -7.97 5.82
C MET A 228 27.41 -8.41 5.71
N ALA A 229 27.02 -8.94 4.55
CA ALA A 229 25.72 -9.51 4.34
C ALA A 229 25.50 -10.74 5.23
N HIS A 230 24.43 -10.75 5.96
CA HIS A 230 23.87 -11.95 6.57
C HIS A 230 22.51 -12.24 5.92
N VAL A 231 22.48 -13.30 5.11
CA VAL A 231 21.29 -13.65 4.32
C VAL A 231 20.39 -14.57 5.14
N VAL A 232 19.27 -14.04 5.59
CA VAL A 232 18.25 -14.84 6.26
C VAL A 232 17.50 -15.65 5.22
N GLY A 233 17.69 -16.98 5.23
CA GLY A 233 16.99 -17.90 4.35
C GLY A 233 15.50 -17.92 4.63
N THR A 234 14.69 -18.20 3.59
CA THR A 234 13.26 -18.47 3.79
C THR A 234 13.10 -19.74 4.61
N PHE A 235 12.06 -19.79 5.45
CA PHE A 235 11.64 -20.97 6.23
C PHE A 235 11.67 -22.27 5.40
N LEU A 236 11.29 -22.14 4.12
CA LEU A 236 11.14 -23.25 3.18
C LEU A 236 12.47 -23.89 2.72
N SER A 237 13.59 -23.16 2.76
CA SER A 237 14.85 -23.63 2.18
C SER A 237 15.68 -24.51 3.11
N SER A 238 15.36 -24.54 4.41
CA SER A 238 16.20 -25.19 5.42
C SER A 238 15.67 -26.53 5.96
N ILE A 239 14.49 -27.01 5.46
CA ILE A 239 13.84 -28.20 5.98
C ILE A 239 13.83 -29.35 4.97
N ASP A 240 14.28 -30.52 5.40
CA ASP A 240 14.02 -31.74 4.63
C ASP A 240 12.55 -32.13 4.77
N ARG A 241 11.81 -31.98 3.66
CA ARG A 241 10.35 -32.22 3.58
C ARG A 241 9.94 -33.67 3.87
N ASN A 242 10.88 -34.61 3.79
CA ASN A 242 10.63 -36.04 3.87
C ASN A 242 11.34 -36.72 5.03
N LEU A 243 11.90 -35.95 5.96
CA LEU A 243 12.59 -36.51 7.12
C LEU A 243 11.61 -37.37 7.93
N ARG A 244 11.97 -38.64 8.15
CA ARG A 244 11.16 -39.61 8.86
C ARG A 244 11.54 -39.70 10.33
N ALA A 245 10.51 -39.83 11.18
CA ALA A 245 10.69 -40.10 12.60
C ALA A 245 11.18 -41.52 12.83
N ARG A 246 12.13 -41.68 13.77
CA ARG A 246 12.53 -43.00 14.28
C ARG A 246 11.57 -43.45 15.42
N ASP A 247 11.06 -42.50 16.20
CA ASP A 247 10.12 -42.71 17.30
C ASP A 247 9.11 -41.56 17.35
N ALA A 248 7.86 -41.84 17.00
CA ALA A 248 6.79 -40.86 16.99
C ALA A 248 6.47 -40.26 18.38
N LYS A 249 6.69 -41.03 19.48
CA LYS A 249 6.48 -40.51 20.83
C LYS A 249 7.56 -39.52 21.23
N ALA A 250 8.82 -39.78 20.86
CA ALA A 250 9.93 -38.85 21.09
C ALA A 250 9.73 -37.55 20.30
N GLU A 251 9.29 -37.64 19.02
CA GLU A 251 9.01 -36.47 18.20
C GLU A 251 7.84 -35.65 18.72
N SER A 252 6.77 -36.28 19.18
CA SER A 252 5.65 -35.58 19.83
C SER A 252 6.09 -34.83 21.08
N LYS A 253 6.96 -35.42 21.89
CA LYS A 253 7.51 -34.78 23.09
C LYS A 253 8.40 -33.58 22.73
N ARG A 254 9.23 -33.69 21.69
CA ARG A 254 10.05 -32.57 21.15
C ARG A 254 9.16 -31.42 20.69
N LEU A 255 8.06 -31.72 19.99
CA LEU A 255 7.08 -30.72 19.57
C LEU A 255 6.47 -30.01 20.77
N ASP A 256 6.01 -30.74 21.77
CA ASP A 256 5.37 -30.17 22.97
C ASP A 256 6.34 -29.24 23.73
N GLU A 257 7.61 -29.64 23.88
CA GLU A 257 8.64 -28.80 24.49
C GLU A 257 8.90 -27.52 23.67
N ALA A 258 8.94 -27.63 22.33
CA ALA A 258 9.13 -26.48 21.45
C ALA A 258 7.95 -25.50 21.48
N LEU A 259 6.71 -26.01 21.56
CA LEU A 259 5.50 -25.21 21.71
C LEU A 259 5.48 -24.44 23.02
N VAL A 260 5.85 -25.08 24.14
CA VAL A 260 5.94 -24.43 25.47
C VAL A 260 6.96 -23.30 25.46
N ARG A 261 8.15 -23.52 24.88
CA ARG A 261 9.19 -22.49 24.74
C ARG A 261 8.74 -21.34 23.84
N SER A 262 8.08 -21.66 22.72
CA SER A 262 7.54 -20.66 21.79
C SER A 262 6.51 -19.73 22.45
N ARG A 263 5.60 -20.29 23.27
CA ARG A 263 4.63 -19.50 24.04
C ARG A 263 5.29 -18.59 25.09
N GLY A 264 6.28 -19.11 25.79
CA GLY A 264 7.04 -18.32 26.78
C GLY A 264 7.80 -17.17 26.15
N GLU A 265 8.39 -17.38 24.98
CA GLU A 265 9.07 -16.35 24.23
C GLU A 265 8.11 -15.27 23.73
N LEU A 266 6.94 -15.64 23.19
CA LEU A 266 5.92 -14.68 22.76
C LEU A 266 5.46 -13.79 23.91
N ALA A 267 5.23 -14.37 25.08
CA ALA A 267 4.84 -13.60 26.27
C ALA A 267 5.93 -12.61 26.70
N ALA A 268 7.19 -13.03 26.70
CA ALA A 268 8.32 -12.15 27.01
C ALA A 268 8.50 -11.03 25.97
N LEU A 269 8.29 -11.33 24.68
CA LEU A 269 8.31 -10.35 23.61
C LEU A 269 7.21 -9.31 23.75
N LYS A 270 5.98 -9.73 24.02
CA LYS A 270 4.84 -8.82 24.25
C LYS A 270 5.16 -7.82 25.36
N VAL A 271 5.69 -8.27 26.48
CA VAL A 271 6.07 -7.40 27.61
C VAL A 271 7.17 -6.42 27.21
N ARG A 272 8.18 -6.86 26.46
CA ARG A 272 9.30 -6.01 26.01
C ARG A 272 8.87 -4.97 24.97
N MET A 273 7.89 -5.31 24.12
CA MET A 273 7.39 -4.42 23.08
C MET A 273 6.28 -3.48 23.55
N ALA A 274 5.64 -3.76 24.66
CA ALA A 274 4.56 -2.94 25.21
C ALA A 274 4.89 -1.45 25.36
N PRO A 275 6.12 -1.02 25.72
CA PRO A 275 6.47 0.40 25.76
C PRO A 275 6.67 1.03 24.38
N LEU A 276 6.86 0.22 23.33
CA LEU A 276 7.28 0.66 22.01
C LEU A 276 6.16 0.57 20.96
N MET A 277 5.12 -0.23 21.23
CA MET A 277 4.06 -0.55 20.28
C MET A 277 2.67 -0.23 20.86
N PRO A 278 1.71 0.21 20.01
CA PRO A 278 0.31 0.31 20.39
C PRO A 278 -0.25 -1.05 20.85
N GLU A 279 -1.29 -1.03 21.67
CA GLU A 279 -1.94 -2.27 22.12
C GLU A 279 -2.58 -3.08 20.98
N SER A 280 -3.06 -2.36 19.93
CA SER A 280 -3.52 -2.98 18.68
C SER A 280 -2.45 -3.85 18.04
N ASP A 281 -1.22 -3.36 17.97
CA ASP A 281 -0.11 -4.07 17.36
C ASP A 281 0.42 -5.18 18.27
N LEU A 282 0.25 -5.04 19.59
CA LEU A 282 0.55 -6.08 20.55
C LEU A 282 -0.42 -7.28 20.45
N LYS A 283 -1.61 -7.09 19.87
CA LYS A 283 -2.57 -8.19 19.59
C LYS A 283 -2.03 -9.22 18.60
N ILE A 284 -1.05 -8.87 17.77
CA ILE A 284 -0.38 -9.83 16.90
C ILE A 284 0.27 -10.96 17.72
N PHE A 285 0.82 -10.64 18.90
CA PHE A 285 1.38 -11.65 19.80
C PHE A 285 0.28 -12.53 20.40
N ASP A 286 -0.92 -11.98 20.63
CA ASP A 286 -2.08 -12.75 21.08
C ASP A 286 -2.62 -13.66 19.96
N GLY A 287 -2.69 -13.15 18.73
CA GLY A 287 -3.02 -13.93 17.53
C GLY A 287 -2.03 -15.08 17.29
N HIS A 288 -0.73 -14.82 17.39
CA HIS A 288 0.30 -15.86 17.32
C HIS A 288 0.16 -16.88 18.44
N ARG A 289 -0.18 -16.43 19.66
CA ARG A 289 -0.44 -17.33 20.78
C ARG A 289 -1.67 -18.18 20.53
N GLN A 290 -2.78 -17.61 20.02
CA GLN A 290 -3.99 -18.35 19.66
C GLN A 290 -3.69 -19.47 18.66
N ILE A 291 -2.87 -19.21 17.63
CA ILE A 291 -2.46 -20.25 16.68
C ILE A 291 -1.63 -21.35 17.38
N LEU A 292 -0.74 -20.98 18.32
CA LEU A 292 0.03 -21.95 19.12
C LEU A 292 -0.84 -22.71 20.15
N ASP A 293 -2.04 -22.23 20.46
CA ASP A 293 -3.01 -22.86 21.35
C ASP A 293 -4.14 -23.57 20.57
N ASP A 294 -4.15 -23.48 19.22
CA ASP A 294 -5.17 -24.08 18.36
C ASP A 294 -5.00 -25.61 18.29
N ASP A 295 -6.01 -26.32 18.80
CA ASP A 295 -6.02 -27.78 18.85
C ASP A 295 -6.05 -28.43 17.45
N GLU A 296 -6.66 -27.80 16.46
CA GLU A 296 -6.71 -28.31 15.09
C GLU A 296 -5.34 -28.19 14.43
N PHE A 297 -4.70 -27.02 14.53
CA PHE A 297 -3.35 -26.79 14.02
C PHE A 297 -2.34 -27.77 14.62
N ILE A 298 -2.32 -27.88 15.95
CA ILE A 298 -1.43 -28.82 16.66
C ILE A 298 -1.79 -30.27 16.35
N GLY A 299 -3.08 -30.57 16.27
CA GLY A 299 -3.59 -31.91 15.92
C GLY A 299 -3.10 -32.40 14.57
N ARG A 300 -3.14 -31.55 13.54
CA ARG A 300 -2.62 -31.85 12.20
C ARG A 300 -1.11 -32.13 12.21
N ILE A 301 -0.32 -31.39 12.98
CA ILE A 301 1.12 -31.64 13.13
C ILE A 301 1.35 -33.00 13.80
N ARG A 302 0.63 -33.29 14.90
CA ARG A 302 0.73 -34.58 15.60
C ARG A 302 0.29 -35.75 14.73
N GLU A 303 -0.71 -35.57 13.89
CA GLU A 303 -1.15 -36.58 12.92
C GLU A 303 -0.04 -36.88 11.88
N ALA A 304 0.61 -35.86 11.36
CA ALA A 304 1.75 -36.04 10.48
C ALA A 304 2.91 -36.79 11.16
N ILE A 305 3.17 -36.51 12.45
CA ILE A 305 4.17 -37.27 13.24
C ILE A 305 3.74 -38.75 13.39
N LYS A 306 2.46 -39.00 13.67
CA LYS A 306 1.93 -40.41 13.76
C LYS A 306 2.09 -41.14 12.43
N ASN A 307 1.99 -40.42 11.30
CA ASN A 307 2.20 -40.92 9.94
C ASN A 307 3.71 -41.13 9.61
N GLY A 308 4.59 -41.02 10.60
CA GLY A 308 6.00 -41.34 10.52
C GLY A 308 6.91 -40.23 10.04
N PHE A 309 6.49 -38.95 10.06
CA PHE A 309 7.35 -37.81 9.75
C PHE A 309 7.99 -37.25 11.05
N ALA A 310 9.22 -36.75 10.95
CA ALA A 310 9.85 -36.00 12.03
C ALA A 310 9.08 -34.71 12.36
N ALA A 311 9.23 -34.16 13.56
CA ALA A 311 8.50 -32.98 14.02
C ALA A 311 8.73 -31.78 13.11
N GLU A 312 9.95 -31.56 12.61
CA GLU A 312 10.30 -30.47 11.68
C GLU A 312 9.55 -30.61 10.33
N SER A 313 9.55 -31.82 9.74
CA SER A 313 8.85 -32.09 8.49
C SER A 313 7.34 -32.01 8.65
N SER A 314 6.81 -32.45 9.77
CA SER A 314 5.39 -32.38 10.11
C SER A 314 4.91 -30.95 10.25
N LEU A 315 5.65 -30.13 10.98
CA LEU A 315 5.39 -28.68 11.13
C LEU A 315 5.42 -27.98 9.77
N PHE A 316 6.46 -28.25 8.96
CA PHE A 316 6.59 -27.68 7.63
C PHE A 316 5.38 -27.96 6.73
N ARG A 317 4.97 -29.24 6.66
CA ARG A 317 3.84 -29.66 5.81
C ARG A 317 2.55 -28.95 6.14
N VAL A 318 2.23 -28.83 7.44
CA VAL A 318 1.00 -28.18 7.89
C VAL A 318 1.04 -26.69 7.58
N ILE A 319 2.19 -26.01 7.81
CA ILE A 319 2.33 -24.58 7.54
C ILE A 319 2.31 -24.28 6.05
N ASP A 320 2.98 -25.10 5.23
CA ASP A 320 3.01 -24.92 3.77
C ASP A 320 1.60 -25.08 3.19
N GLU A 321 0.86 -26.09 3.66
CA GLU A 321 -0.53 -26.33 3.24
C GLU A 321 -1.45 -25.18 3.63
N LEU A 322 -1.43 -24.75 4.90
CA LEU A 322 -2.27 -23.65 5.39
C LEU A 322 -1.91 -22.34 4.71
N SER A 323 -0.62 -22.03 4.57
CA SER A 323 -0.17 -20.83 3.88
C SER A 323 -0.59 -20.84 2.41
N ALA A 324 -0.50 -21.98 1.73
CA ALA A 324 -0.92 -22.10 0.33
C ALA A 324 -2.43 -21.92 0.17
N GLN A 325 -3.24 -22.47 1.08
CA GLN A 325 -4.69 -22.29 1.09
C GLN A 325 -5.07 -20.82 1.27
N MET A 326 -4.41 -20.10 2.19
CA MET A 326 -4.67 -18.68 2.46
C MET A 326 -4.21 -17.78 1.31
N LEU A 327 -3.08 -18.07 0.68
CA LEU A 327 -2.58 -17.33 -0.46
C LEU A 327 -3.43 -17.52 -1.73
N ALA A 328 -4.16 -18.64 -1.84
CA ALA A 328 -5.05 -18.91 -2.97
C ALA A 328 -6.34 -18.08 -2.94
N VAL A 329 -6.69 -17.50 -1.81
CA VAL A 329 -7.85 -16.62 -1.66
C VAL A 329 -7.47 -15.18 -2.00
N ALA A 330 -8.31 -14.46 -2.73
CA ALA A 330 -8.06 -13.07 -3.16
C ALA A 330 -8.20 -12.03 -2.03
N ASP A 331 -8.29 -12.46 -0.78
CA ASP A 331 -8.47 -11.64 0.41
C ASP A 331 -7.12 -11.22 1.00
N GLY A 332 -6.91 -9.90 1.16
CA GLY A 332 -5.69 -9.32 1.72
C GLY A 332 -5.41 -9.75 3.17
N TYR A 333 -6.44 -9.90 3.96
CA TYR A 333 -6.36 -10.36 5.36
C TYR A 333 -5.84 -11.80 5.47
N LEU A 334 -6.34 -12.70 4.63
CA LEU A 334 -5.87 -14.10 4.62
C LEU A 334 -4.42 -14.23 4.13
N ARG A 335 -3.96 -13.30 3.30
CA ARG A 335 -2.54 -13.24 2.90
C ARG A 335 -1.63 -12.83 4.05
N GLU A 336 -2.06 -11.88 4.87
CA GLU A 336 -1.32 -11.49 6.09
C GLU A 336 -1.26 -12.64 7.09
N ARG A 337 -2.35 -13.36 7.27
CA ARG A 337 -2.40 -14.57 8.12
C ARG A 337 -1.44 -15.66 7.64
N ALA A 338 -1.22 -15.81 6.35
CA ALA A 338 -0.22 -16.75 5.84
C ALA A 338 1.20 -16.41 6.34
N THR A 339 1.52 -15.13 6.49
CA THR A 339 2.79 -14.65 7.07
C THR A 339 2.89 -15.00 8.56
N ASP A 340 1.79 -14.87 9.32
CA ASP A 340 1.73 -15.24 10.75
C ASP A 340 2.03 -16.73 10.96
N PHE A 341 1.42 -17.60 10.15
CA PHE A 341 1.71 -19.06 10.22
C PHE A 341 3.16 -19.38 9.93
N ARG A 342 3.79 -18.65 8.99
CA ARG A 342 5.21 -18.80 8.69
C ARG A 342 6.08 -18.32 9.84
N ASP A 343 5.74 -17.20 10.49
CA ASP A 343 6.48 -16.68 11.64
C ASP A 343 6.43 -17.66 12.83
N ILE A 344 5.24 -18.19 13.12
CA ILE A 344 5.06 -19.24 14.14
C ILE A 344 5.87 -20.48 13.78
N GLY A 345 5.84 -20.89 12.52
CA GLY A 345 6.64 -22.01 12.04
C GLY A 345 8.13 -21.84 12.26
N HIS A 346 8.67 -20.67 11.94
CA HIS A 346 10.06 -20.32 12.21
C HIS A 346 10.41 -20.43 13.69
N ARG A 347 9.56 -19.91 14.56
CA ARG A 347 9.73 -19.93 16.01
C ARG A 347 9.78 -21.34 16.54
N VAL A 348 8.77 -22.17 16.21
CA VAL A 348 8.68 -23.56 16.67
C VAL A 348 9.82 -24.40 16.12
N LEU A 349 10.16 -24.22 14.84
CA LEU A 349 11.28 -24.93 14.20
C LEU A 349 12.61 -24.65 14.89
N ARG A 350 12.88 -23.42 15.25
CA ARG A 350 14.10 -23.02 15.95
C ARG A 350 14.20 -23.71 17.31
N HIS A 351 13.11 -23.77 18.07
CA HIS A 351 13.08 -24.48 19.34
C HIS A 351 13.22 -26.00 19.15
N LEU A 352 12.66 -26.57 18.07
CA LEU A 352 12.86 -27.98 17.72
C LEU A 352 14.34 -28.32 17.46
N ARG A 353 15.06 -27.40 16.80
CA ARG A 353 16.49 -27.54 16.46
C ARG A 353 17.43 -27.13 17.58
N GLN A 354 16.89 -26.62 18.69
CA GLN A 354 17.66 -26.09 19.82
C GLN A 354 18.66 -24.98 19.39
N GLU A 355 18.27 -24.19 18.39
CA GLU A 355 19.04 -23.06 17.89
C GLU A 355 18.84 -21.81 18.77
N ASP A 356 18.96 -21.98 20.10
CA ASP A 356 18.68 -20.92 21.10
C ASP A 356 19.81 -19.88 21.22
N LYS A 357 20.83 -19.94 20.41
CA LYS A 357 21.90 -18.94 20.46
C LYS A 357 21.44 -17.64 19.80
N LYS A 358 21.29 -16.59 20.59
CA LYS A 358 21.35 -15.21 20.12
C LYS A 358 22.64 -15.11 19.28
N GLY A 359 22.52 -15.08 17.98
CA GLY A 359 23.64 -14.83 17.09
C GLY A 359 24.12 -13.40 17.32
N ALA A 360 25.05 -13.20 18.26
CA ALA A 360 25.78 -11.96 18.32
C ALA A 360 26.65 -11.89 17.08
N PHE A 361 26.40 -10.93 16.20
CA PHE A 361 27.25 -10.72 15.04
C PHE A 361 28.64 -10.30 15.52
N ALA A 362 29.67 -11.02 15.07
CA ALA A 362 31.04 -10.71 15.43
C ALA A 362 31.58 -9.41 14.80
N LYS A 363 30.91 -8.92 13.74
CA LYS A 363 31.26 -7.71 12.97
C LYS A 363 29.98 -6.97 12.59
N ALA A 364 30.12 -5.73 12.14
CA ALA A 364 29.03 -4.95 11.57
C ALA A 364 28.35 -5.72 10.44
N THR A 365 27.06 -6.00 10.61
CA THR A 365 26.28 -6.89 9.73
C THR A 365 25.10 -6.15 9.14
N ILE A 366 24.85 -6.35 7.86
CA ILE A 366 23.62 -5.92 7.17
C ILE A 366 22.76 -7.16 6.92
N LEU A 367 21.56 -7.15 7.48
CA LEU A 367 20.62 -8.25 7.36
C LEU A 367 19.94 -8.18 6.00
N ILE A 368 19.94 -9.29 5.28
CA ILE A 368 19.33 -9.44 3.97
C ILE A 368 18.24 -10.50 4.06
N ALA A 369 17.02 -10.17 3.68
CA ALA A 369 15.92 -11.12 3.67
C ALA A 369 14.94 -10.83 2.52
N GLU A 370 14.18 -11.83 2.12
CA GLU A 370 13.03 -11.60 1.24
C GLU A 370 11.96 -10.79 1.97
N GLU A 371 11.62 -11.24 3.17
CA GLU A 371 10.73 -10.58 4.12
C GLU A 371 11.26 -10.88 5.51
N LEU A 372 11.10 -9.96 6.44
CA LEU A 372 11.57 -10.13 7.80
C LEU A 372 10.40 -10.17 8.76
N THR A 373 10.29 -11.27 9.51
CA THR A 373 9.24 -11.42 10.51
C THR A 373 9.64 -10.73 11.82
N LEU A 374 8.63 -10.40 12.62
CA LEU A 374 8.81 -9.79 13.95
C LEU A 374 9.73 -10.65 14.84
N SER A 375 9.57 -11.96 14.77
CA SER A 375 10.38 -12.94 15.50
C SER A 375 11.84 -12.88 15.12
N GLN A 376 12.13 -12.82 13.83
CA GLN A 376 13.50 -12.76 13.33
C GLN A 376 14.20 -11.45 13.75
N LEU A 377 13.50 -10.33 13.70
CA LEU A 377 14.06 -9.03 14.08
C LEU A 377 14.37 -8.92 15.57
N THR A 378 13.53 -9.52 16.40
CA THR A 378 13.70 -9.49 17.87
C THR A 378 14.78 -10.46 18.39
N LEU A 379 15.16 -11.45 17.59
CA LEU A 379 16.21 -12.42 17.90
C LEU A 379 17.61 -11.93 17.55
N VAL A 380 17.70 -11.04 16.57
CA VAL A 380 18.96 -10.43 16.17
C VAL A 380 19.44 -9.53 17.32
N SER A 381 20.61 -9.83 17.84
CA SER A 381 21.29 -8.91 18.76
C SER A 381 21.48 -7.57 18.05
N HIS A 382 20.97 -6.49 18.65
CA HIS A 382 21.14 -5.14 18.08
C HIS A 382 22.61 -4.70 18.10
N GLU A 383 23.45 -5.35 18.92
CA GLU A 383 24.90 -5.16 18.90
C GLU A 383 25.44 -5.68 17.56
N ASN A 384 26.05 -4.80 16.79
CA ASN A 384 26.62 -5.05 15.46
C ASN A 384 25.60 -5.23 14.31
N LEU A 385 24.29 -5.06 14.50
CA LEU A 385 23.35 -4.92 13.39
C LEU A 385 23.46 -3.51 12.81
N ALA A 386 24.17 -3.39 11.68
CA ALA A 386 24.43 -2.09 11.06
C ALA A 386 23.29 -1.61 10.16
N GLY A 387 22.55 -2.51 9.51
CA GLY A 387 21.46 -2.16 8.59
C GLY A 387 20.61 -3.35 8.18
N ILE A 388 19.51 -3.07 7.49
CA ILE A 388 18.54 -4.06 7.00
C ILE A 388 18.18 -3.74 5.54
N ALA A 389 18.21 -4.74 4.65
CA ALA A 389 17.63 -4.63 3.32
C ALA A 389 16.65 -5.78 3.06
N LEU A 390 15.46 -5.45 2.57
CA LEU A 390 14.37 -6.40 2.31
C LEU A 390 13.94 -6.37 0.85
N GLN A 391 13.74 -7.55 0.25
CA GLN A 391 13.25 -7.65 -1.12
C GLN A 391 11.77 -7.28 -1.22
N SER A 392 10.98 -7.65 -0.22
CA SER A 392 9.54 -7.40 -0.14
C SER A 392 9.21 -6.51 1.06
N GLY A 393 7.99 -5.99 1.09
CA GLY A 393 7.49 -5.13 2.17
C GLY A 393 7.53 -3.65 1.82
N GLY A 394 6.66 -2.90 2.47
CA GLY A 394 6.55 -1.44 2.36
C GLY A 394 7.20 -0.71 3.53
N VAL A 395 7.28 0.60 3.43
CA VAL A 395 7.79 1.48 4.50
C VAL A 395 6.94 1.46 5.78
N THR A 396 5.74 0.89 5.70
CA THR A 396 4.78 0.71 6.80
C THR A 396 4.77 -0.72 7.34
N SER A 397 5.60 -1.62 6.83
CA SER A 397 5.70 -3.00 7.34
C SER A 397 6.19 -3.03 8.79
N HIS A 398 5.82 -4.05 9.55
CA HIS A 398 6.24 -4.22 10.94
C HIS A 398 7.78 -4.19 11.09
N ALA A 399 8.49 -4.77 10.14
CA ALA A 399 9.95 -4.73 10.09
C ALA A 399 10.49 -3.30 9.92
N ALA A 400 9.89 -2.51 9.02
CA ALA A 400 10.28 -1.12 8.79
C ALA A 400 9.99 -0.22 10.00
N ILE A 401 8.84 -0.41 10.66
CA ILE A 401 8.45 0.31 11.88
C ILE A 401 9.45 0.05 13.01
N LEU A 402 9.78 -1.23 13.26
CA LEU A 402 10.75 -1.59 14.29
C LEU A 402 12.15 -1.11 13.97
N ALA A 403 12.60 -1.26 12.72
CA ALA A 403 13.90 -0.78 12.29
C ALA A 403 14.04 0.74 12.55
N ARG A 404 12.98 1.50 12.27
CA ARG A 404 12.94 2.94 12.56
C ARG A 404 12.97 3.23 14.05
N ALA A 405 12.20 2.50 14.86
CA ALA A 405 12.19 2.64 16.31
C ALA A 405 13.56 2.34 16.94
N PHE A 406 14.31 1.40 16.36
CA PHE A 406 15.68 1.08 16.77
C PHE A 406 16.77 1.90 16.05
N GLU A 407 16.37 2.85 15.19
CA GLU A 407 17.27 3.68 14.40
C GLU A 407 18.25 2.87 13.53
N ILE A 408 17.81 1.74 13.00
CA ILE A 408 18.61 0.89 12.13
C ILE A 408 18.36 1.31 10.67
N PRO A 409 19.39 1.77 9.92
CA PRO A 409 19.26 2.10 8.52
C PRO A 409 18.61 0.96 7.72
N THR A 410 17.51 1.25 7.01
CA THR A 410 16.73 0.19 6.36
C THR A 410 16.20 0.59 4.99
N VAL A 411 16.33 -0.33 4.04
CA VAL A 411 15.79 -0.22 2.69
C VAL A 411 14.86 -1.41 2.44
N VAL A 412 13.65 -1.18 1.94
CA VAL A 412 12.64 -2.20 1.65
C VAL A 412 12.25 -2.19 0.17
N GLY A 413 11.60 -3.25 -0.31
CA GLY A 413 11.17 -3.32 -1.72
C GLY A 413 12.34 -3.34 -2.70
N VAL A 414 13.47 -3.93 -2.33
CA VAL A 414 14.67 -3.98 -3.16
C VAL A 414 14.56 -5.13 -4.16
N GLU A 415 14.20 -4.82 -5.39
CA GLU A 415 14.04 -5.84 -6.42
C GLU A 415 15.34 -6.65 -6.66
N HIS A 416 15.20 -7.96 -6.83
CA HIS A 416 16.32 -8.88 -7.06
C HIS A 416 17.38 -8.95 -5.94
N LEU A 417 17.07 -8.54 -4.73
CA LEU A 417 18.00 -8.51 -3.60
C LEU A 417 18.57 -9.90 -3.30
N MET A 418 17.68 -10.90 -3.14
CA MET A 418 18.06 -12.28 -2.79
C MET A 418 18.87 -12.99 -3.88
N GLU A 419 18.72 -12.56 -5.13
CA GLU A 419 19.49 -13.09 -6.26
C GLU A 419 20.87 -12.44 -6.38
N SER A 420 20.99 -11.18 -5.96
CA SER A 420 22.17 -10.34 -6.16
C SER A 420 23.17 -10.41 -4.99
N VAL A 421 22.70 -10.73 -3.77
CA VAL A 421 23.50 -10.74 -2.55
C VAL A 421 23.74 -12.16 -2.07
N ALA A 422 24.99 -12.49 -1.72
CA ALA A 422 25.39 -13.75 -1.10
C ALA A 422 25.78 -13.54 0.36
N GLU A 423 25.72 -14.61 1.17
CA GLU A 423 26.25 -14.61 2.54
C GLU A 423 27.71 -14.14 2.56
N GLY A 424 28.01 -13.17 3.40
CA GLY A 424 29.38 -12.62 3.55
C GLY A 424 29.79 -11.61 2.48
N ASP A 425 28.91 -11.20 1.55
CA ASP A 425 29.22 -10.08 0.64
C ASP A 425 29.40 -8.77 1.44
N GLY A 426 30.34 -7.92 1.02
CA GLY A 426 30.47 -6.56 1.56
C GLY A 426 29.34 -5.67 1.05
N LEU A 427 28.67 -4.97 1.95
CA LEU A 427 27.55 -4.12 1.60
C LEU A 427 27.74 -2.69 2.12
N VAL A 428 27.26 -1.74 1.33
CA VAL A 428 26.95 -0.37 1.77
C VAL A 428 25.47 -0.12 1.53
N LEU A 429 24.77 0.31 2.56
CA LEU A 429 23.33 0.62 2.53
C LEU A 429 23.13 2.08 2.86
N ASP A 430 22.39 2.77 2.01
CA ASP A 430 21.97 4.14 2.17
C ASP A 430 20.45 4.17 2.42
N GLY A 431 20.07 4.26 3.67
CA GLY A 431 18.68 4.32 4.11
C GLY A 431 18.02 5.67 3.84
N ASN A 432 18.76 6.69 3.40
CA ASN A 432 18.21 7.99 3.03
C ASN A 432 17.76 7.99 1.57
N SER A 433 18.56 7.41 0.68
CA SER A 433 18.27 7.35 -0.76
C SER A 433 17.64 6.02 -1.23
N GLY A 434 17.58 5.00 -0.35
CA GLY A 434 17.08 3.68 -0.71
C GLY A 434 18.04 2.85 -1.58
N ILE A 435 19.33 3.09 -1.49
CA ILE A 435 20.34 2.42 -2.32
C ILE A 435 21.09 1.37 -1.52
N VAL A 436 21.32 0.22 -2.15
CA VAL A 436 22.18 -0.86 -1.62
C VAL A 436 23.27 -1.19 -2.63
N TYR A 437 24.51 -1.00 -2.24
CA TYR A 437 25.68 -1.40 -3.04
C TYR A 437 26.18 -2.77 -2.60
N VAL A 438 26.38 -3.66 -3.56
CA VAL A 438 26.88 -5.03 -3.35
C VAL A 438 28.31 -5.10 -3.79
N ASN A 439 29.22 -5.48 -2.88
CA ASN A 439 30.66 -5.50 -3.09
C ASN A 439 31.15 -4.19 -3.75
N PRO A 440 30.89 -3.01 -3.11
CA PRO A 440 31.22 -1.72 -3.67
C PRO A 440 32.72 -1.59 -3.96
N SER A 441 33.05 -0.75 -4.93
CA SER A 441 34.45 -0.39 -5.18
C SER A 441 35.05 0.31 -3.95
N THR A 442 36.37 0.26 -3.85
CA THR A 442 37.12 0.94 -2.77
C THR A 442 36.83 2.43 -2.71
N ASP A 443 36.49 3.07 -3.82
CA ASP A 443 36.16 4.49 -3.88
C ASP A 443 34.79 4.74 -3.24
N ILE A 444 33.77 3.93 -3.58
CA ILE A 444 32.43 3.99 -2.97
C ILE A 444 32.53 3.71 -1.46
N GLU A 445 33.28 2.68 -1.07
CA GLU A 445 33.49 2.36 0.34
C GLU A 445 34.12 3.51 1.11
N ARG A 446 35.12 4.16 0.53
CA ARG A 446 35.83 5.29 1.14
C ARG A 446 34.91 6.50 1.26
N GLU A 447 34.12 6.79 0.21
CA GLU A 447 33.14 7.87 0.20
C GLU A 447 32.09 7.68 1.30
N TYR A 448 31.46 6.52 1.36
CA TYR A 448 30.47 6.20 2.40
C TYR A 448 31.06 6.09 3.80
N GLN A 449 32.32 5.71 3.94
CA GLN A 449 33.01 5.75 5.24
C GLN A 449 33.19 7.20 5.73
N VAL A 450 33.50 8.11 4.86
CA VAL A 450 33.61 9.54 5.16
C VAL A 450 32.21 10.10 5.48
N LEU A 451 31.21 9.75 4.66
CA LEU A 451 29.82 10.19 4.87
C LEU A 451 29.27 9.66 6.20
N THR A 452 29.46 8.39 6.52
CA THR A 452 29.01 7.83 7.82
C THR A 452 29.67 8.53 8.99
N LYS A 453 31.00 8.69 8.98
CA LYS A 453 31.72 9.39 10.05
C LYS A 453 31.27 10.85 10.19
N ARG A 454 31.05 11.54 9.07
CA ARG A 454 30.55 12.91 9.08
C ARG A 454 29.11 12.97 9.61
N TYR A 455 28.27 12.05 9.16
CA TYR A 455 26.88 11.95 9.61
C TYR A 455 26.80 11.66 11.11
N ASP A 456 27.58 10.71 11.64
CA ASP A 456 27.60 10.36 13.06
C ASP A 456 28.15 11.50 13.93
N ALA A 457 29.25 12.10 13.50
CA ALA A 457 29.85 13.25 14.18
C ALA A 457 28.89 14.45 14.19
N PHE A 458 28.30 14.73 13.04
CA PHE A 458 27.33 15.78 12.83
C PHE A 458 26.04 15.53 13.64
N ARG A 459 25.51 14.31 13.59
CA ARG A 459 24.36 13.90 14.41
C ARG A 459 24.66 14.11 15.90
N LYS A 460 25.84 13.72 16.36
CA LYS A 460 26.27 13.91 17.73
C LYS A 460 26.39 15.39 18.10
N GLU A 461 26.94 16.22 17.24
CA GLU A 461 27.00 17.68 17.40
C GLU A 461 25.61 18.29 17.46
N LEU A 462 24.71 17.89 16.55
CA LEU A 462 23.34 18.39 16.50
C LEU A 462 22.52 18.00 17.75
N MET A 463 22.79 16.84 18.33
CA MET A 463 22.10 16.33 19.52
C MET A 463 22.63 16.93 20.84
N THR A 464 23.84 17.52 20.84
CA THR A 464 24.48 18.12 22.05
C THR A 464 24.13 19.59 22.26
N GLY A 465 23.31 20.18 21.41
CA GLY A 465 22.85 21.57 21.56
C GLY A 465 21.96 21.75 22.80
N PRO A 466 21.98 22.92 23.43
CA PRO A 466 21.14 23.17 24.59
C PRO A 466 19.66 23.04 24.23
N ASP A 467 18.88 22.61 25.19
CA ASP A 467 17.41 22.44 25.13
C ASP A 467 16.67 23.80 25.08
N THR A 468 17.21 24.72 24.28
CA THR A 468 16.72 26.09 24.11
C THR A 468 15.84 26.22 22.91
N LEU A 469 14.84 27.05 23.01
CA LEU A 469 13.93 27.43 21.93
C LEU A 469 14.70 27.80 20.65
N THR A 470 14.19 27.38 19.51
CA THR A 470 14.83 27.63 18.21
C THR A 470 14.57 29.07 17.78
N ALA A 471 15.64 29.84 17.58
CA ALA A 471 15.59 31.22 17.07
C ALA A 471 16.75 31.47 16.11
N THR A 472 16.56 32.37 15.15
CA THR A 472 17.61 32.91 14.29
C THR A 472 18.61 33.75 15.06
N ARG A 473 19.73 34.10 14.45
CA ARG A 473 20.75 34.99 15.09
C ARG A 473 20.20 36.35 15.44
N ASP A 474 19.27 36.89 14.65
CA ASP A 474 18.60 38.19 14.90
C ASP A 474 17.35 38.04 15.77
N GLY A 475 17.17 36.89 16.45
CA GLY A 475 16.19 36.67 17.50
C GLY A 475 14.79 36.29 17.04
N HIS A 476 14.56 36.01 15.76
CA HIS A 476 13.27 35.57 15.29
C HIS A 476 13.04 34.11 15.67
N ARG A 477 11.94 33.83 16.39
CA ARG A 477 11.59 32.50 16.89
C ARG A 477 10.95 31.63 15.83
N VAL A 478 11.36 30.38 15.78
CA VAL A 478 10.75 29.33 14.95
C VAL A 478 10.45 28.11 15.79
N GLN A 479 9.23 27.61 15.71
CA GLN A 479 8.82 26.44 16.47
C GLN A 479 9.07 25.17 15.65
N MET A 480 9.86 24.24 16.21
CA MET A 480 10.15 22.94 15.62
C MET A 480 9.15 21.91 16.12
N LEU A 481 8.27 21.46 15.23
CA LEU A 481 7.25 20.45 15.52
C LEU A 481 7.58 19.15 14.81
N ALA A 482 7.01 18.05 15.27
CA ALA A 482 7.20 16.74 14.65
C ALA A 482 5.93 16.26 13.92
N ASN A 483 6.14 15.57 12.81
CA ASN A 483 5.14 14.70 12.19
C ASN A 483 5.28 13.31 12.77
N ILE A 484 4.20 12.74 13.31
CA ILE A 484 4.16 11.39 13.86
C ILE A 484 2.98 10.61 13.31
N ALA A 485 3.12 9.30 13.28
CA ALA A 485 2.07 8.37 12.89
C ALA A 485 1.83 7.28 13.95
N LEU A 486 2.86 6.94 14.71
CA LEU A 486 2.85 5.85 15.68
C LEU A 486 3.25 6.35 17.07
N LEU A 487 2.80 5.63 18.11
CA LEU A 487 3.20 5.92 19.49
C LEU A 487 4.72 5.89 19.68
N ALA A 488 5.41 4.98 18.98
CA ALA A 488 6.87 4.86 19.03
C ALA A 488 7.61 6.09 18.47
N ASP A 489 6.96 6.90 17.63
CA ASP A 489 7.55 8.11 17.06
C ASP A 489 7.66 9.24 18.11
N VAL A 490 6.80 9.26 19.13
CA VAL A 490 6.73 10.35 20.11
C VAL A 490 8.01 10.49 20.92
N PRO A 491 8.54 9.43 21.58
CA PRO A 491 9.82 9.52 22.28
C PRO A 491 10.99 9.91 21.36
N LEU A 492 10.95 9.46 20.11
CA LEU A 492 11.95 9.81 19.11
C LEU A 492 11.90 11.29 18.77
N ALA A 493 10.70 11.83 18.51
CA ALA A 493 10.49 13.24 18.23
C ALA A 493 11.01 14.14 19.37
N ILE A 494 10.71 13.79 20.62
CA ILE A 494 11.18 14.52 21.80
C ILE A 494 12.71 14.47 21.91
N ARG A 495 13.32 13.29 21.68
CA ARG A 495 14.79 13.13 21.72
C ARG A 495 15.47 13.97 20.63
N TYR A 496 14.88 14.13 19.46
CA TYR A 496 15.37 15.02 18.42
C TYR A 496 15.05 16.50 18.68
N GLY A 497 14.35 16.79 19.77
CA GLY A 497 14.09 18.14 20.25
C GLY A 497 12.85 18.79 19.66
N ALA A 498 11.82 18.01 19.32
CA ALA A 498 10.53 18.57 18.97
C ALA A 498 9.91 19.33 20.13
N GLU A 499 9.44 20.55 19.84
CA GLU A 499 8.76 21.42 20.80
C GLU A 499 7.26 21.07 20.92
N GLY A 500 6.75 20.21 20.02
CA GLY A 500 5.38 19.70 19.98
C GLY A 500 5.19 18.79 18.80
N ILE A 501 3.97 18.32 18.61
CA ILE A 501 3.54 17.48 17.48
C ILE A 501 2.65 18.35 16.59
N GLY A 502 3.19 18.77 15.44
CA GLY A 502 2.43 19.59 14.49
C GLY A 502 1.51 18.79 13.57
N LEU A 503 1.76 17.48 13.46
CA LEU A 503 0.89 16.57 12.73
C LEU A 503 0.92 15.17 13.34
N LEU A 504 -0.17 14.78 14.00
CA LEU A 504 -0.46 13.40 14.33
C LEU A 504 -1.36 12.83 13.23
N ARG A 505 -0.84 11.83 12.51
CA ARG A 505 -1.56 11.14 11.44
C ARG A 505 -2.41 10.02 12.03
N SER A 506 -3.72 10.27 12.19
CA SER A 506 -4.63 9.31 12.83
C SER A 506 -4.97 8.10 11.97
N GLU A 507 -4.78 8.18 10.65
CA GLU A 507 -5.16 7.13 9.70
C GLU A 507 -4.47 5.78 9.95
N PHE A 508 -3.24 5.78 10.44
CA PHE A 508 -2.52 4.54 10.75
C PHE A 508 -3.21 3.70 11.82
N SER A 509 -3.85 4.36 12.78
CA SER A 509 -4.62 3.66 13.81
C SER A 509 -5.79 2.89 13.19
N PHE A 510 -6.48 3.48 12.22
CA PHE A 510 -7.62 2.84 11.55
C PHE A 510 -7.21 1.67 10.66
N LEU A 511 -5.99 1.69 10.11
CA LEU A 511 -5.48 0.62 9.25
C LEU A 511 -5.12 -0.65 10.04
N THR A 512 -4.93 -0.56 11.36
CA THR A 512 -4.48 -1.67 12.21
C THR A 512 -5.63 -2.42 12.89
N TYR A 513 -6.86 -1.90 12.82
CA TYR A 513 -8.04 -2.54 13.40
C TYR A 513 -8.76 -3.42 12.35
N GLU A 514 -9.52 -4.40 12.83
CA GLU A 514 -10.35 -5.29 11.99
C GLU A 514 -11.69 -4.65 11.60
N ASP A 515 -12.10 -3.59 12.31
CA ASP A 515 -13.29 -2.76 12.05
C ASP A 515 -12.99 -1.32 12.45
N PHE A 516 -13.90 -0.40 12.22
CA PHE A 516 -13.74 0.98 12.68
C PHE A 516 -13.54 1.01 14.20
N PRO A 517 -12.42 1.61 14.70
CA PRO A 517 -12.18 1.68 16.13
C PRO A 517 -13.26 2.51 16.82
N ASP A 518 -13.77 1.98 17.93
CA ASP A 518 -14.75 2.67 18.76
C ASP A 518 -14.13 3.86 19.52
N GLU A 519 -14.98 4.61 20.25
CA GLU A 519 -14.57 5.83 20.96
C GLU A 519 -13.50 5.53 22.03
N ASP A 520 -13.65 4.46 22.80
CA ASP A 520 -12.74 4.12 23.91
C ASP A 520 -11.39 3.58 23.40
N GLN A 521 -11.40 2.86 22.31
CA GLN A 521 -10.16 2.41 21.63
C GLN A 521 -9.35 3.61 21.12
N GLN A 522 -10.02 4.56 20.44
CA GLN A 522 -9.37 5.78 19.97
C GLN A 522 -8.90 6.66 21.13
N LEU A 523 -9.72 6.86 22.16
CA LEU A 523 -9.37 7.61 23.36
C LEU A 523 -8.14 7.05 24.06
N THR A 524 -8.10 5.73 24.23
CA THR A 524 -6.95 5.03 24.84
C THR A 524 -5.66 5.31 24.07
N LEU A 525 -5.73 5.23 22.75
CA LEU A 525 -4.57 5.50 21.89
C LEU A 525 -4.12 6.96 21.97
N TYR A 526 -5.07 7.90 21.83
CA TYR A 526 -4.75 9.34 21.90
C TYR A 526 -4.16 9.69 23.26
N ASN A 527 -4.74 9.23 24.37
CA ASN A 527 -4.20 9.48 25.72
C ASN A 527 -2.75 8.99 25.85
N ARG A 528 -2.44 7.78 25.40
CA ARG A 528 -1.05 7.27 25.42
C ARG A 528 -0.08 8.14 24.62
N MET A 529 -0.49 8.63 23.45
CA MET A 529 0.33 9.52 22.63
C MET A 529 0.51 10.88 23.31
N LEU A 530 -0.55 11.43 23.90
CA LEU A 530 -0.54 12.72 24.60
C LEU A 530 0.28 12.66 25.91
N GLU A 531 0.14 11.59 26.68
CA GLU A 531 0.97 11.32 27.86
C GLU A 531 2.46 11.24 27.49
N ALA A 532 2.79 10.54 26.40
CA ALA A 532 4.16 10.47 25.92
C ALA A 532 4.68 11.83 25.42
N ALA A 533 3.83 12.68 24.84
CA ALA A 533 4.18 14.04 24.43
C ALA A 533 4.32 15.00 25.64
N GLY A 534 3.71 14.68 26.77
CA GLY A 534 3.73 15.49 27.99
C GLY A 534 2.92 16.78 27.87
N LYS A 535 3.52 17.93 28.21
CA LYS A 535 2.86 19.25 28.12
C LYS A 535 3.00 19.93 26.75
N ARG A 536 3.49 19.21 25.74
CA ARG A 536 3.71 19.78 24.42
C ARG A 536 2.42 19.83 23.62
N PRO A 537 2.21 20.86 22.78
CA PRO A 537 1.03 20.94 21.93
C PRO A 537 1.01 19.79 20.91
N VAL A 538 -0.18 19.26 20.65
CA VAL A 538 -0.40 18.18 19.68
C VAL A 538 -1.55 18.52 18.74
N THR A 539 -1.27 18.57 17.44
CA THR A 539 -2.29 18.75 16.40
C THR A 539 -2.68 17.39 15.84
N ILE A 540 -3.93 16.99 16.09
CA ILE A 540 -4.47 15.71 15.60
C ILE A 540 -5.21 15.96 14.28
N ARG A 541 -4.72 15.37 13.20
CA ARG A 541 -5.44 15.34 11.93
C ARG A 541 -6.54 14.29 12.00
N THR A 542 -7.78 14.68 11.66
CA THR A 542 -8.86 13.71 11.53
C THR A 542 -8.60 12.76 10.37
N LEU A 543 -9.38 11.69 10.29
CA LEU A 543 -9.18 10.57 9.40
C LEU A 543 -8.88 10.99 7.95
N ASP A 544 -7.73 10.56 7.43
CA ASP A 544 -7.28 10.79 6.07
C ASP A 544 -7.00 9.44 5.38
N ILE A 545 -8.07 8.68 5.14
CA ILE A 545 -8.06 7.44 4.34
C ILE A 545 -8.57 7.70 2.94
N GLY A 546 -8.23 6.84 2.01
CA GLY A 546 -8.58 6.94 0.60
C GLY A 546 -7.36 6.82 -0.31
N ALA A 547 -7.56 6.95 -1.60
CA ALA A 547 -6.54 6.81 -2.62
C ALA A 547 -5.88 5.42 -2.62
N ASP A 548 -4.73 5.28 -1.97
CA ASP A 548 -3.95 4.04 -1.84
C ASP A 548 -4.08 3.37 -0.46
N LYS A 549 -4.85 3.99 0.47
CA LYS A 549 -4.93 3.60 1.88
C LYS A 549 -6.36 3.39 2.32
N TYR A 550 -6.92 2.23 2.02
CA TYR A 550 -8.22 1.82 2.56
C TYR A 550 -8.04 0.73 3.62
N PRO A 551 -8.73 0.87 4.77
CA PRO A 551 -8.79 -0.23 5.72
C PRO A 551 -9.44 -1.46 5.07
N PRO A 552 -9.01 -2.69 5.40
CA PRO A 552 -9.52 -3.91 4.78
C PRO A 552 -11.04 -4.10 4.92
N TYR A 553 -11.61 -3.57 5.98
CA TYR A 553 -13.05 -3.66 6.29
C TYR A 553 -13.89 -2.61 5.53
N LEU A 554 -13.28 -1.57 4.95
CA LEU A 554 -14.00 -0.57 4.16
C LEU A 554 -14.05 -1.01 2.70
N ARG A 555 -15.16 -1.62 2.31
CA ARG A 555 -15.39 -2.04 0.92
C ARG A 555 -15.70 -0.84 0.05
N VAL A 556 -14.73 -0.38 -0.70
CA VAL A 556 -14.87 0.75 -1.62
C VAL A 556 -14.86 0.24 -3.07
N PRO A 557 -15.78 0.70 -3.92
CA PRO A 557 -15.70 0.45 -5.36
C PRO A 557 -14.36 0.97 -5.91
N ARG A 558 -13.77 0.26 -6.84
CA ARG A 558 -12.53 0.71 -7.49
C ARG A 558 -12.81 2.01 -8.25
N GLU A 559 -12.14 3.08 -7.87
CA GLU A 559 -12.20 4.37 -8.54
C GLU A 559 -11.15 4.45 -9.66
N GLU A 560 -11.45 5.17 -10.73
CA GLU A 560 -10.49 5.41 -11.81
C GLU A 560 -9.36 6.37 -11.38
N ASN A 561 -9.69 7.35 -10.54
CA ASN A 561 -8.77 8.37 -10.03
C ASN A 561 -8.88 8.47 -8.50
N PRO A 562 -8.35 7.50 -7.74
CA PRO A 562 -8.57 7.44 -6.29
C PRO A 562 -8.07 8.67 -5.52
N PHE A 563 -7.00 9.32 -5.98
CA PHE A 563 -6.49 10.56 -5.36
C PHE A 563 -7.44 11.75 -5.53
N LEU A 564 -8.28 11.76 -6.56
CA LEU A 564 -9.29 12.80 -6.82
C LEU A 564 -10.69 12.40 -6.36
N GLY A 565 -10.84 11.19 -5.84
CA GLY A 565 -12.11 10.52 -5.55
C GLY A 565 -12.60 10.69 -4.11
N TRP A 566 -13.15 9.60 -3.61
CA TRP A 566 -13.76 9.50 -2.28
C TRP A 566 -12.68 9.23 -1.23
N ARG A 567 -12.19 10.28 -0.59
CA ARG A 567 -11.13 10.22 0.43
C ARG A 567 -11.30 11.28 1.51
N SER A 568 -10.64 11.05 2.65
CA SER A 568 -10.40 12.03 3.70
C SER A 568 -11.70 12.65 4.25
N ILE A 569 -11.81 13.97 4.29
CA ILE A 569 -13.00 14.67 4.81
C ILE A 569 -14.29 14.28 4.07
N ARG A 570 -14.21 13.93 2.78
CA ARG A 570 -15.38 13.49 2.00
C ARG A 570 -15.95 12.19 2.56
N ILE A 571 -15.09 11.25 2.94
CA ILE A 571 -15.47 10.01 3.65
C ILE A 571 -16.05 10.36 5.01
N SER A 572 -15.37 11.22 5.76
CA SER A 572 -15.76 11.60 7.12
C SER A 572 -17.13 12.27 7.16
N LEU A 573 -17.44 13.14 6.21
CA LEU A 573 -18.73 13.81 6.13
C LEU A 573 -19.88 12.89 5.69
N GLU A 574 -19.61 11.91 4.83
CA GLU A 574 -20.58 10.91 4.40
C GLU A 574 -20.82 9.87 5.51
N LEU A 575 -19.75 9.41 6.18
CA LEU A 575 -19.82 8.50 7.32
C LEU A 575 -19.86 9.27 8.65
N ALA A 576 -20.80 10.22 8.79
CA ALA A 576 -20.86 11.16 9.90
C ALA A 576 -20.88 10.49 11.29
N SER A 577 -21.46 9.30 11.42
CA SER A 577 -21.47 8.53 12.69
C SER A 577 -20.05 8.13 13.11
N ILE A 578 -19.25 7.64 12.19
CA ILE A 578 -17.85 7.24 12.43
C ILE A 578 -17.01 8.48 12.72
N PHE A 579 -17.23 9.56 11.97
CA PHE A 579 -16.51 10.80 12.18
C PHE A 579 -16.82 11.39 13.57
N LYS A 580 -18.07 11.36 14.03
CA LYS A 580 -18.42 11.80 15.40
C LYS A 580 -17.73 10.97 16.49
N VAL A 581 -17.61 9.66 16.30
CA VAL A 581 -16.85 8.80 17.23
C VAL A 581 -15.41 9.30 17.36
N GLN A 582 -14.76 9.63 16.25
CA GLN A 582 -13.39 10.19 16.28
C GLN A 582 -13.34 11.56 16.97
N LEU A 583 -14.27 12.45 16.64
CA LEU A 583 -14.33 13.79 17.23
C LEU A 583 -14.56 13.72 18.75
N ARG A 584 -15.45 12.84 19.21
CA ARG A 584 -15.70 12.60 20.64
C ARG A 584 -14.45 12.11 21.35
N ALA A 585 -13.75 11.12 20.77
CA ALA A 585 -12.50 10.61 21.34
C ALA A 585 -11.41 11.70 21.45
N ILE A 586 -11.26 12.53 20.41
CA ILE A 586 -10.32 13.67 20.43
C ILE A 586 -10.69 14.70 21.49
N LEU A 587 -11.97 15.09 21.56
CA LEU A 587 -12.48 16.05 22.55
C LEU A 587 -12.25 15.58 23.99
N ARG A 588 -12.50 14.29 24.28
CA ARG A 588 -12.23 13.68 25.59
C ARG A 588 -10.72 13.66 25.91
N ALA A 589 -9.91 13.26 24.96
CA ALA A 589 -8.46 13.25 25.13
C ALA A 589 -7.89 14.67 25.36
N ALA A 590 -8.52 15.69 24.78
CA ALA A 590 -8.14 17.08 24.92
C ALA A 590 -8.52 17.72 26.28
N ALA A 591 -9.25 17.04 27.14
CA ALA A 591 -9.68 17.59 28.44
C ALA A 591 -8.49 18.03 29.32
N HIS A 592 -7.36 17.30 29.26
CA HIS A 592 -6.20 17.53 30.10
C HIS A 592 -4.91 17.85 29.33
N HIS A 593 -5.00 18.00 28.00
CA HIS A 593 -3.85 18.16 27.12
C HIS A 593 -4.05 19.32 26.14
N ASP A 594 -2.96 19.94 25.71
CA ASP A 594 -2.96 20.97 24.65
C ASP A 594 -3.11 20.30 23.28
N VAL A 595 -4.36 20.13 22.86
CA VAL A 595 -4.73 19.44 21.62
C VAL A 595 -5.45 20.38 20.68
N ARG A 596 -5.15 20.25 19.39
CA ARG A 596 -5.79 20.97 18.27
C ARG A 596 -6.34 19.98 17.26
N ILE A 597 -7.48 20.27 16.65
CA ILE A 597 -8.06 19.48 15.55
C ILE A 597 -7.63 20.07 14.21
N LEU A 598 -7.26 19.21 13.28
CA LEU A 598 -6.90 19.56 11.91
C LEU A 598 -7.77 18.78 10.90
N PHE A 599 -8.62 19.46 10.15
CA PHE A 599 -9.42 18.86 9.10
C PHE A 599 -8.65 18.80 7.77
N PRO A 600 -8.44 17.59 7.20
CA PRO A 600 -7.75 17.42 5.94
C PRO A 600 -8.65 17.67 4.73
N MET A 601 -8.07 17.90 3.55
CA MET A 601 -8.71 17.91 2.23
C MET A 601 -9.90 18.87 2.07
N ILE A 602 -10.00 19.90 2.88
CA ILE A 602 -11.06 20.93 2.75
C ILE A 602 -10.89 21.66 1.42
N SER A 603 -11.94 21.65 0.62
CA SER A 603 -12.00 22.31 -0.69
C SER A 603 -13.05 23.41 -0.78
N SER A 604 -13.97 23.47 0.16
CA SER A 604 -15.05 24.47 0.20
C SER A 604 -15.38 24.93 1.64
N ILE A 605 -16.11 26.03 1.74
CA ILE A 605 -16.59 26.55 3.03
C ILE A 605 -17.69 25.67 3.62
N GLU A 606 -18.46 25.03 2.77
CA GLU A 606 -19.57 24.15 3.14
C GLU A 606 -19.04 22.88 3.82
N GLU A 607 -17.97 22.28 3.28
CA GLU A 607 -17.29 21.14 3.92
C GLU A 607 -16.78 21.51 5.31
N LEU A 608 -16.13 22.67 5.46
CA LEU A 608 -15.64 23.14 6.75
C LEU A 608 -16.81 23.35 7.74
N ARG A 609 -17.87 24.02 7.32
CA ARG A 609 -19.03 24.28 8.18
C ARG A 609 -19.68 22.97 8.60
N ARG A 610 -19.83 22.01 7.67
CA ARG A 610 -20.42 20.71 8.01
C ARG A 610 -19.54 19.94 9.01
N ALA A 611 -18.22 19.96 8.86
CA ALA A 611 -17.31 19.37 9.83
C ALA A 611 -17.43 20.03 11.21
N ARG A 612 -17.53 21.35 11.28
CA ARG A 612 -17.75 22.09 12.53
C ARG A 612 -19.11 21.83 13.17
N GLU A 613 -20.17 21.67 12.37
CA GLU A 613 -21.48 21.24 12.87
C GLU A 613 -21.39 19.87 13.56
N LEU A 614 -20.73 18.89 12.95
CA LEU A 614 -20.53 17.57 13.54
C LEU A 614 -19.66 17.62 14.81
N LEU A 615 -18.69 18.53 14.86
CA LEU A 615 -17.92 18.78 16.06
C LEU A 615 -18.79 19.34 17.19
N ALA A 616 -19.64 20.33 16.88
CA ALA A 616 -20.57 20.89 17.85
C ALA A 616 -21.62 19.86 18.32
N GLU A 617 -22.12 18.99 17.41
CA GLU A 617 -22.97 17.86 17.80
C GLU A 617 -22.25 16.93 18.78
N ALA A 618 -20.98 16.56 18.50
CA ALA A 618 -20.17 15.71 19.38
C ALA A 618 -19.95 16.33 20.77
N GLN A 619 -19.66 17.63 20.83
CA GLN A 619 -19.54 18.38 22.09
C GLN A 619 -20.85 18.37 22.88
N ALA A 620 -21.98 18.62 22.21
CA ALA A 620 -23.30 18.62 22.86
C ALA A 620 -23.67 17.22 23.41
N GLU A 621 -23.32 16.16 22.70
CA GLU A 621 -23.52 14.77 23.14
C GLU A 621 -22.69 14.50 24.41
N LEU A 622 -21.37 14.80 24.39
CA LEU A 622 -20.48 14.62 25.53
C LEU A 622 -20.93 15.41 26.76
N TYR A 623 -21.36 16.67 26.56
CA TYR A 623 -21.91 17.50 27.63
C TYR A 623 -23.17 16.88 28.24
N LYS A 624 -24.09 16.38 27.41
CA LYS A 624 -25.32 15.73 27.88
C LYS A 624 -25.05 14.44 28.66
N GLU A 625 -24.01 13.71 28.26
CA GLU A 625 -23.58 12.48 28.91
C GLU A 625 -22.77 12.74 30.18
N GLY A 626 -22.40 13.99 30.45
CA GLY A 626 -21.56 14.36 31.61
C GLY A 626 -20.11 13.90 31.49
N LEU A 627 -19.63 13.64 30.27
CA LEU A 627 -18.27 13.23 29.98
C LEU A 627 -17.32 14.43 29.85
N GLU A 628 -16.19 14.34 30.50
CA GLU A 628 -15.19 15.39 30.49
C GLU A 628 -14.56 15.54 29.10
N HIS A 629 -14.52 16.77 28.60
CA HIS A 629 -14.00 17.10 27.28
C HIS A 629 -13.54 18.56 27.19
N ASN A 630 -12.80 18.93 26.15
CA ASN A 630 -12.40 20.32 25.90
C ASN A 630 -13.45 20.98 24.98
N PRO A 631 -14.28 21.93 25.51
CA PRO A 631 -15.29 22.64 24.69
C PRO A 631 -14.67 23.69 23.76
N ASP A 632 -13.46 24.19 24.05
CA ASP A 632 -12.81 25.31 23.35
C ASP A 632 -11.60 24.80 22.53
N ILE A 633 -11.66 23.57 21.99
CA ILE A 633 -10.57 22.98 21.23
C ILE A 633 -10.30 23.79 19.95
N PRO A 634 -9.05 24.22 19.69
CA PRO A 634 -8.71 24.95 18.48
C PRO A 634 -8.90 24.08 17.22
N VAL A 635 -9.49 24.67 16.19
CA VAL A 635 -9.80 24.00 14.93
C VAL A 635 -9.06 24.65 13.78
N GLY A 636 -8.27 23.86 13.04
CA GLY A 636 -7.61 24.27 11.82
C GLY A 636 -7.97 23.40 10.62
N ILE A 637 -7.55 23.83 9.45
CA ILE A 637 -7.63 23.05 8.22
C ILE A 637 -6.27 22.81 7.61
N MET A 638 -6.14 21.69 6.92
CA MET A 638 -4.99 21.41 6.08
C MET A 638 -5.21 22.04 4.70
N VAL A 639 -4.37 23.02 4.37
CA VAL A 639 -4.40 23.65 3.04
C VAL A 639 -3.53 22.81 2.10
N GLU A 640 -4.19 21.92 1.39
CA GLU A 640 -3.56 20.92 0.52
C GLU A 640 -4.30 20.73 -0.81
N VAL A 641 -5.45 21.40 -0.97
CA VAL A 641 -6.21 21.46 -2.21
C VAL A 641 -6.07 22.88 -2.80
N PRO A 642 -5.79 23.04 -4.09
CA PRO A 642 -5.67 24.36 -4.70
C PRO A 642 -6.85 25.29 -4.46
N ALA A 643 -8.07 24.75 -4.41
CA ALA A 643 -9.27 25.53 -4.08
C ALA A 643 -9.16 26.20 -2.70
N ALA A 644 -8.58 25.52 -1.69
CA ALA A 644 -8.39 26.07 -0.36
C ALA A 644 -7.40 27.24 -0.36
N VAL A 645 -6.38 27.25 -1.23
CA VAL A 645 -5.45 28.37 -1.39
C VAL A 645 -6.22 29.63 -1.81
N TRP A 646 -7.06 29.53 -2.85
CA TRP A 646 -7.86 30.65 -3.35
C TRP A 646 -8.97 31.07 -2.37
N LEU A 647 -9.49 30.17 -1.57
CA LEU A 647 -10.48 30.42 -0.55
C LEU A 647 -9.88 30.80 0.81
N ALA A 648 -8.53 30.79 0.95
CA ALA A 648 -7.86 31.02 2.22
C ALA A 648 -8.33 32.27 2.97
N PRO A 649 -8.57 33.45 2.34
CA PRO A 649 -9.09 34.64 3.04
C PRO A 649 -10.47 34.46 3.68
N ARG A 650 -11.28 33.54 3.12
CA ARG A 650 -12.63 33.24 3.65
C ARG A 650 -12.57 32.15 4.71
N LEU A 651 -11.83 31.06 4.43
CA LEU A 651 -11.64 29.93 5.34
C LEU A 651 -10.97 30.38 6.64
N MET A 652 -9.96 31.27 6.58
CA MET A 652 -9.24 31.80 7.74
C MET A 652 -10.15 32.53 8.75
N ARG A 653 -11.29 33.02 8.34
CA ARG A 653 -12.28 33.65 9.26
C ARG A 653 -12.99 32.64 10.15
N GLU A 654 -13.04 31.39 9.71
CA GLU A 654 -13.82 30.32 10.36
C GLU A 654 -12.92 29.26 11.06
N VAL A 655 -11.59 29.43 11.05
CA VAL A 655 -10.65 28.52 11.73
C VAL A 655 -9.66 29.28 12.58
N ASP A 656 -8.96 28.58 13.48
CA ASP A 656 -8.00 29.17 14.39
C ASP A 656 -6.59 29.21 13.81
N PHE A 657 -6.25 28.24 12.93
CA PHE A 657 -4.94 28.14 12.30
C PHE A 657 -5.02 27.41 10.94
N PHE A 658 -3.94 27.55 10.15
CA PHE A 658 -3.72 26.73 8.96
C PHE A 658 -2.54 25.79 9.15
N SER A 659 -2.60 24.61 8.47
CA SER A 659 -1.45 23.73 8.26
C SER A 659 -1.31 23.45 6.77
N ILE A 660 -0.16 23.72 6.19
CA ILE A 660 0.07 23.54 4.74
C ILE A 660 0.54 22.11 4.50
N GLY A 661 -0.29 21.31 3.82
CA GLY A 661 0.01 19.93 3.39
C GLY A 661 0.66 19.89 2.03
N THR A 662 1.98 20.13 1.93
CA THR A 662 2.66 20.28 0.64
C THR A 662 2.62 19.05 -0.23
N ASN A 663 2.49 17.85 0.35
CA ASN A 663 2.49 16.61 -0.45
C ASN A 663 1.33 16.57 -1.46
N ASP A 664 0.12 16.76 -0.98
CA ASP A 664 -1.07 16.78 -1.83
C ASP A 664 -1.21 18.11 -2.59
N LEU A 665 -0.82 19.24 -1.97
CA LEU A 665 -0.84 20.54 -2.65
C LEU A 665 0.01 20.53 -3.93
N ILE A 666 1.23 20.00 -3.87
CA ILE A 666 2.11 19.90 -5.05
C ILE A 666 1.48 18.97 -6.10
N GLN A 667 1.00 17.81 -5.68
CA GLN A 667 0.37 16.84 -6.56
C GLN A 667 -0.81 17.44 -7.33
N TYR A 668 -1.68 18.17 -6.66
CA TYR A 668 -2.88 18.75 -7.28
C TYR A 668 -2.59 20.04 -8.07
N LEU A 669 -1.65 20.87 -7.62
CA LEU A 669 -1.25 22.06 -8.38
C LEU A 669 -0.57 21.70 -9.68
N LEU A 670 0.29 20.69 -9.69
CA LEU A 670 1.05 20.28 -10.85
C LEU A 670 0.37 19.15 -11.64
N ALA A 671 -0.78 18.65 -11.18
CA ALA A 671 -1.48 17.50 -11.76
C ALA A 671 -0.55 16.29 -11.99
N ALA A 672 0.36 16.03 -11.04
CA ALA A 672 1.39 15.01 -11.12
C ALA A 672 1.26 14.03 -9.95
N ASP A 673 0.87 12.80 -10.24
CA ASP A 673 0.80 11.73 -9.24
C ASP A 673 2.22 11.30 -8.84
N ARG A 674 2.59 11.55 -7.58
CA ARG A 674 3.90 11.22 -7.01
C ARG A 674 4.19 9.71 -6.96
N ASN A 675 3.13 8.88 -6.97
CA ASN A 675 3.25 7.41 -6.94
C ASN A 675 3.35 6.80 -8.35
N ASN A 676 3.10 7.59 -9.40
CA ASN A 676 3.21 7.13 -10.77
C ASN A 676 4.63 7.39 -11.32
N PRO A 677 5.48 6.36 -11.53
CA PRO A 677 6.87 6.54 -11.95
C PRO A 677 7.04 7.32 -13.25
N LYS A 678 6.01 7.32 -14.11
CA LYS A 678 6.08 8.02 -15.41
C LYS A 678 5.98 9.54 -15.27
N VAL A 679 5.29 10.04 -14.25
CA VAL A 679 5.04 11.47 -14.03
C VAL A 679 5.59 12.00 -12.71
N ALA A 680 6.10 11.14 -11.84
CA ALA A 680 6.67 11.53 -10.54
C ALA A 680 7.81 12.57 -10.66
N HIS A 681 8.51 12.60 -11.80
CA HIS A 681 9.55 13.61 -12.08
C HIS A 681 8.98 15.03 -12.25
N LEU A 682 7.66 15.19 -12.47
CA LEU A 682 6.96 16.48 -12.53
C LEU A 682 6.56 16.98 -11.14
N TYR A 683 6.61 16.13 -10.13
CA TYR A 683 6.35 16.49 -8.75
C TYR A 683 7.55 17.28 -8.20
N GLU A 684 7.45 18.60 -8.20
CA GLU A 684 8.57 19.48 -7.92
C GLU A 684 8.22 20.50 -6.81
N PRO A 685 8.78 20.35 -5.60
CA PRO A 685 8.51 21.25 -4.46
C PRO A 685 8.93 22.71 -4.70
N PHE A 686 9.97 22.93 -5.50
CA PHE A 686 10.49 24.29 -5.81
C PHE A 686 9.85 24.90 -7.05
N HIS A 687 8.72 24.35 -7.52
CA HIS A 687 8.02 24.92 -8.65
C HIS A 687 7.44 26.31 -8.28
N PRO A 688 7.60 27.34 -9.13
CA PRO A 688 7.14 28.69 -8.84
C PRO A 688 5.67 28.77 -8.39
N ALA A 689 4.77 28.01 -9.03
CA ALA A 689 3.35 27.97 -8.64
C ALA A 689 3.15 27.41 -7.23
N VAL A 690 3.93 26.43 -6.81
CA VAL A 690 3.88 25.86 -5.46
C VAL A 690 4.34 26.90 -4.43
N LEU A 691 5.46 27.55 -4.69
CA LEU A 691 6.02 28.58 -3.81
C LEU A 691 5.09 29.79 -3.68
N SER A 692 4.46 30.20 -4.79
CA SER A 692 3.45 31.27 -4.79
C SER A 692 2.22 30.90 -3.97
N ALA A 693 1.74 29.66 -4.09
CA ALA A 693 0.59 29.17 -3.33
C ALA A 693 0.89 29.15 -1.80
N ILE A 694 2.09 28.68 -1.42
CA ILE A 694 2.52 28.69 -0.01
C ILE A 694 2.60 30.14 0.50
N ALA A 695 3.24 31.03 -0.24
CA ALA A 695 3.38 32.44 0.13
C ALA A 695 2.02 33.14 0.31
N GLU A 696 1.05 32.85 -0.57
CA GLU A 696 -0.32 33.38 -0.48
C GLU A 696 -1.00 32.94 0.83
N VAL A 697 -0.97 31.64 1.15
CA VAL A 697 -1.56 31.10 2.37
C VAL A 697 -0.91 31.72 3.61
N VAL A 698 0.41 31.86 3.63
CA VAL A 698 1.15 32.48 4.74
C VAL A 698 0.75 33.95 4.90
N ASN A 699 0.66 34.71 3.81
CA ASN A 699 0.27 36.11 3.82
C ASN A 699 -1.15 36.29 4.38
N VAL A 700 -2.10 35.43 3.98
CA VAL A 700 -3.47 35.45 4.50
C VAL A 700 -3.50 35.18 5.99
N ALA A 701 -2.82 34.16 6.47
CA ALA A 701 -2.80 33.80 7.89
C ALA A 701 -2.18 34.92 8.74
N ARG A 702 -1.03 35.46 8.34
CA ARG A 702 -0.34 36.56 9.00
C ARG A 702 -1.19 37.84 8.99
N GLY A 703 -1.85 38.13 7.87
CA GLY A 703 -2.75 39.27 7.77
C GLY A 703 -3.94 39.18 8.71
N ALA A 704 -4.36 37.99 9.07
CA ALA A 704 -5.40 37.70 10.05
C ALA A 704 -4.87 37.58 11.51
N GLY A 705 -3.57 37.65 11.72
CA GLY A 705 -2.93 37.46 13.04
C GLY A 705 -3.06 36.02 13.56
N LYS A 706 -3.17 35.03 12.68
CA LYS A 706 -3.36 33.62 13.03
C LYS A 706 -2.13 32.80 12.63
N GLU A 707 -1.97 31.66 13.31
CA GLU A 707 -0.85 30.75 13.10
C GLU A 707 -0.95 30.01 11.76
N VAL A 708 0.21 29.76 11.17
CA VAL A 708 0.34 28.90 10.00
C VAL A 708 1.54 27.97 10.16
N CYS A 709 1.30 26.68 10.04
CA CYS A 709 2.29 25.62 10.08
C CYS A 709 2.47 25.02 8.68
N ILE A 710 3.62 24.44 8.40
CA ILE A 710 3.82 23.56 7.24
C ILE A 710 4.17 22.16 7.73
N CYS A 711 3.51 21.13 7.20
CA CYS A 711 3.67 19.74 7.66
C CYS A 711 3.95 18.72 6.54
N GLY A 712 4.04 19.15 5.29
CA GLY A 712 4.44 18.28 4.19
C GLY A 712 5.93 17.95 4.20
N GLU A 713 6.35 17.05 3.31
CA GLU A 713 7.76 16.62 3.20
C GLU A 713 8.72 17.76 2.88
N MET A 714 8.24 18.81 2.19
CA MET A 714 9.02 20.01 1.91
C MET A 714 9.54 20.69 3.19
N ALA A 715 8.82 20.60 4.30
CA ALA A 715 9.29 21.14 5.59
C ALA A 715 10.55 20.41 6.09
N SER A 716 10.74 19.16 5.72
CA SER A 716 11.90 18.33 6.08
C SER A 716 13.07 18.49 5.11
N ASP A 717 12.91 19.23 4.01
CA ASP A 717 14.00 19.50 3.08
C ASP A 717 14.88 20.64 3.60
N PRO A 718 16.16 20.39 3.96
CA PRO A 718 17.06 21.44 4.44
C PRO A 718 17.24 22.60 3.46
N MET A 719 17.12 22.36 2.15
CA MET A 719 17.22 23.41 1.13
C MET A 719 16.01 24.36 1.14
N ALA A 720 14.84 23.89 1.57
CA ALA A 720 13.63 24.69 1.69
C ALA A 720 13.62 25.57 2.98
N THR A 721 14.42 25.22 3.99
CA THR A 721 14.34 25.80 5.34
C THR A 721 14.37 27.34 5.33
N LEU A 722 15.40 27.98 4.75
CA LEU A 722 15.51 29.45 4.73
C LEU A 722 14.45 30.08 3.84
N LEU A 723 14.02 29.41 2.80
CA LEU A 723 12.95 29.88 1.91
C LEU A 723 11.62 29.92 2.66
N LEU A 724 11.27 28.87 3.36
CA LEU A 724 10.03 28.76 4.14
C LEU A 724 10.02 29.78 5.30
N LEU A 725 11.14 29.88 6.01
CA LEU A 725 11.34 30.88 7.06
C LEU A 725 11.15 32.31 6.51
N GLY A 726 11.79 32.60 5.37
CA GLY A 726 11.72 33.92 4.73
C GLY A 726 10.34 34.29 4.18
N MET A 727 9.52 33.29 3.83
CA MET A 727 8.10 33.49 3.52
C MET A 727 7.27 33.86 4.75
N GLY A 728 7.78 33.63 5.96
CA GLY A 728 7.12 33.94 7.23
C GLY A 728 6.46 32.76 7.91
N LEU A 729 6.93 31.56 7.64
CA LEU A 729 6.52 30.37 8.38
C LEU A 729 7.32 30.26 9.69
N ASP A 730 6.61 30.37 10.79
CA ASP A 730 7.17 30.35 12.14
C ASP A 730 7.00 28.99 12.83
N GLN A 731 6.26 28.08 12.20
CA GLN A 731 6.02 26.72 12.67
C GLN A 731 6.34 25.70 11.56
N LEU A 732 7.33 24.86 11.82
CA LEU A 732 7.77 23.82 10.90
C LEU A 732 7.54 22.44 11.53
N SER A 733 6.63 21.64 10.97
CA SER A 733 6.36 20.27 11.40
C SER A 733 7.06 19.29 10.47
N LEU A 734 8.03 18.58 11.00
CA LEU A 734 9.03 17.82 10.26
C LEU A 734 8.97 16.34 10.63
N SER A 735 9.50 15.50 9.78
CA SER A 735 9.93 14.17 10.23
C SER A 735 11.01 14.34 11.31
N PRO A 736 10.91 13.63 12.45
CA PRO A 736 11.78 13.87 13.63
C PRO A 736 13.28 13.94 13.32
N VAL A 737 13.74 13.09 12.42
CA VAL A 737 15.14 12.95 12.03
C VAL A 737 15.74 14.22 11.42
N PHE A 738 14.91 15.09 10.83
CA PHE A 738 15.34 16.34 10.20
C PHE A 738 15.31 17.55 11.16
N ILE A 739 14.69 17.43 12.34
CA ILE A 739 14.60 18.53 13.30
C ILE A 739 15.98 19.11 13.66
N PRO A 740 17.00 18.30 13.97
CA PRO A 740 18.31 18.84 14.37
C PRO A 740 18.97 19.68 13.28
N VAL A 741 18.93 19.24 12.01
CA VAL A 741 19.56 19.96 10.90
C VAL A 741 18.82 21.24 10.55
N VAL A 742 17.48 21.18 10.51
CA VAL A 742 16.65 22.37 10.26
C VAL A 742 16.82 23.39 11.38
N ARG A 743 16.86 22.95 12.64
CA ARG A 743 17.17 23.81 13.81
C ARG A 743 18.52 24.49 13.67
N LYS A 744 19.57 23.76 13.26
CA LYS A 744 20.89 24.34 13.03
C LYS A 744 20.87 25.37 11.92
N LEU A 745 20.21 25.08 10.79
CA LEU A 745 20.04 26.03 9.70
C LEU A 745 19.37 27.32 10.16
N VAL A 746 18.31 27.23 10.95
CA VAL A 746 17.63 28.40 11.52
C VAL A 746 18.56 29.16 12.46
N ARG A 747 19.22 28.50 13.42
CA ARG A 747 20.13 29.15 14.40
C ARG A 747 21.34 29.81 13.78
N ASP A 748 21.83 29.24 12.67
CA ASP A 748 23.02 29.76 11.95
C ASP A 748 22.67 30.79 10.88
N SER A 749 21.40 31.23 10.79
CA SER A 749 20.93 32.21 9.82
C SER A 749 20.27 33.41 10.49
N ASP A 750 20.06 34.47 9.70
CA ASP A 750 19.31 35.66 10.08
C ASP A 750 17.98 35.70 9.36
N TYR A 751 16.91 36.08 10.06
CA TYR A 751 15.57 36.16 9.48
C TYR A 751 15.49 37.16 8.32
N GLN A 752 16.20 38.29 8.41
CA GLN A 752 16.24 39.27 7.35
C GLN A 752 16.89 38.71 6.07
N THR A 753 17.97 37.94 6.23
CA THR A 753 18.60 37.21 5.12
C THR A 753 17.64 36.22 4.47
N ALA A 754 16.92 35.45 5.27
CA ALA A 754 15.90 34.51 4.79
C ALA A 754 14.76 35.23 4.02
N ARG A 755 14.32 36.40 4.51
CA ARG A 755 13.30 37.22 3.84
C ARG A 755 13.76 37.71 2.48
N HIS A 756 15.00 38.22 2.35
CA HIS A 756 15.56 38.65 1.09
C HIS A 756 15.68 37.50 0.08
N LEU A 757 16.10 36.31 0.58
CA LEU A 757 16.19 35.11 -0.22
C LEU A 757 14.79 34.68 -0.74
N ALA A 758 13.79 34.63 0.13
CA ALA A 758 12.43 34.27 -0.26
C ALA A 758 11.83 35.28 -1.26
N HIS A 759 12.04 36.58 -1.05
CA HIS A 759 11.58 37.62 -1.96
C HIS A 759 12.20 37.45 -3.36
N ALA A 760 13.51 37.19 -3.47
CA ALA A 760 14.19 36.96 -4.74
C ALA A 760 13.66 35.69 -5.44
N VAL A 761 13.50 34.59 -4.71
CA VAL A 761 13.00 33.32 -5.25
C VAL A 761 11.58 33.44 -5.78
N LEU A 762 10.70 34.17 -5.08
CA LEU A 762 9.31 34.39 -5.53
C LEU A 762 9.18 35.21 -6.83
N GLN A 763 10.23 35.86 -7.28
CA GLN A 763 10.26 36.55 -8.58
C GLN A 763 10.81 35.67 -9.71
N MET A 764 11.32 34.46 -9.40
CA MET A 764 11.90 33.56 -10.39
C MET A 764 10.82 32.69 -11.03
N VAL A 765 11.04 32.35 -12.29
CA VAL A 765 10.05 31.61 -13.11
C VAL A 765 10.50 30.16 -13.43
N SER A 766 11.73 29.82 -13.11
CA SER A 766 12.33 28.51 -13.45
C SER A 766 12.78 27.78 -12.18
N VAL A 767 12.43 26.52 -12.09
CA VAL A 767 12.90 25.62 -10.99
C VAL A 767 14.43 25.55 -10.96
N GLN A 768 15.06 25.53 -12.14
CA GLN A 768 16.51 25.41 -12.24
C GLN A 768 17.20 26.68 -11.70
N ASP A 769 16.67 27.86 -12.00
CA ASP A 769 17.19 29.11 -11.47
C ASP A 769 17.00 29.22 -9.96
N ILE A 770 15.82 28.80 -9.46
CA ILE A 770 15.53 28.76 -8.03
C ILE A 770 16.51 27.84 -7.29
N LYS A 771 16.69 26.63 -7.75
CA LYS A 771 17.62 25.68 -7.12
C LYS A 771 19.07 26.16 -7.22
N GLY A 772 19.46 26.71 -8.36
CA GLY A 772 20.79 27.32 -8.57
C GLY A 772 21.05 28.45 -7.58
N TYR A 773 20.12 29.38 -7.49
CA TYR A 773 20.18 30.51 -6.55
C TYR A 773 20.25 30.06 -5.07
N LEU A 774 19.40 29.12 -4.68
CA LEU A 774 19.41 28.57 -3.32
C LEU A 774 20.76 27.94 -2.98
N ILE A 775 21.32 27.11 -3.86
CA ILE A 775 22.62 26.47 -3.67
C ILE A 775 23.71 27.54 -3.49
N GLU A 776 23.72 28.58 -4.32
CA GLU A 776 24.69 29.66 -4.22
C GLU A 776 24.56 30.42 -2.91
N ARG A 777 23.33 30.77 -2.48
CA ARG A 777 23.08 31.47 -1.20
C ARG A 777 23.49 30.61 0.00
N TYR A 778 23.17 29.33 0.02
CA TYR A 778 23.61 28.43 1.09
C TYR A 778 25.15 28.30 1.14
N ARG A 779 25.82 28.36 -0.02
CA ARG A 779 27.28 28.36 -0.08
C ARG A 779 27.89 29.64 0.47
N GLU A 780 27.36 30.80 0.10
CA GLU A 780 27.78 32.08 0.61
C GLU A 780 27.60 32.21 2.14
N LEU A 781 26.51 31.65 2.67
CA LEU A 781 26.24 31.60 4.09
C LEU A 781 27.09 30.56 4.85
N GLY A 782 27.86 29.74 4.14
CA GLY A 782 28.64 28.64 4.74
C GLY A 782 27.79 27.47 5.20
N LEU A 783 26.51 27.41 4.80
CA LEU A 783 25.53 26.43 5.25
C LEU A 783 25.30 25.27 4.27
N ILE A 784 25.97 25.30 3.11
CA ILE A 784 25.74 24.32 2.02
C ILE A 784 26.01 22.88 2.50
N HIS A 785 26.97 22.69 3.40
CA HIS A 785 27.32 21.36 3.93
C HIS A 785 26.15 20.71 4.70
N LEU A 786 25.24 21.50 5.30
CA LEU A 786 24.04 21.03 5.99
C LEU A 786 22.99 20.53 5.00
N VAL A 787 22.95 21.12 3.82
CA VAL A 787 22.01 20.73 2.74
C VAL A 787 22.54 19.49 1.99
N GLU A 788 23.83 19.48 1.64
CA GLU A 788 24.44 18.37 0.90
C GLU A 788 24.47 17.04 1.66
N MET A 789 24.44 17.08 3.00
CA MET A 789 24.46 15.87 3.83
C MET A 789 23.14 15.07 3.78
N TYR A 790 22.06 15.71 3.34
CA TYR A 790 20.71 15.11 3.27
C TYR A 790 20.18 15.03 1.82
N ARG A 791 21.00 15.30 0.85
CA ARG A 791 20.77 15.09 -0.58
C ARG A 791 21.48 13.82 -1.05
#